data_259ede90d8456b73d9e6f3fd3e06362a
#
_entry.id   259ede90d8456b73d9e6f3fd3e06362a
#
_cell.length_a   1.000
_cell.length_b   1.000
_cell.length_c   1.000
_cell.angle_alpha   90.00
_cell.angle_beta   90.00
_cell.angle_gamma   90.00
#
_symmetry.space_group_name_H-M   'P 1'
#
loop_
_entity.id
_entity.type
_entity.pdbx_description
1 polymer ?
#
loop_
_entity_poly.entity_id
_entity_poly.type
_entity_poly.pdbx_seq_one_letter_code
_entity_poly.pdbx_strand_id
1 'polypeptide(L)'
;MTSVPKLFGSEVFNETVMKDRLPTATYKAFKNAVLKGEPLDLPIANIIANAMKDWALEHGATHFTHWFQPMTGITAEKHESFITPTADGRVIMDFSGKELVQGEPDASSFPSGGLRATFEARGYTAWDPTSYAFIKDGCLYIPTAFCSYTGDVLDKKTPLLRSMCCVDRAARRILKLFGESTEKVITTVGPEQEYFLVDKDMYDKRRDLKFAGRTLFGAMPPKGQELEDHYFGIIKPRVKAFMKELDEKLWELGVLAKTEHNEVAPAQHELAPIFAGTNIATDHNQLTMELMQSVARKHNLVCLLHEKPFDGVNGSGKHNNWSLGTVEGENLLDPGAEPYKNHRFLLFLAAVIKAVDEYQDLLRISVASAGNDHRLGANEAPPAIVSMFLGTELTNVLKAIEAGVEYKPADEGELKLSGNVLPALKKDNTDRNRTSPFAFTGNKFEFRMVGSAASIAGPNVILNAIVAEALEEFADKLEAAADFDAAVVELVRETVIAHKRIIFNGDGYTDAWVEEAKSRGLLNLKSTPEALPYMVKEKNISLFVKHGILTEAEVRSRLEISLENYSKAIRIEALAMLDMLFKDILPAAALYTADLTAAAKSKKELGIAGSFETELASKIATLSSLLYTDAEKLKAGLGDVVKTSAQAEADYYHDVILKDMGALREAGDELEKLMGGKYLPYPTYSELLFGVY
;
A
#
# COMPACT_ATOMS: atom_id res chain seq x y z
N MET A 1 -14.27 -31.44 -3.84
CA MET A 1 -13.99 -30.06 -3.43
C MET A 1 -14.37 -29.89 -1.97
N THR A 2 -13.46 -29.46 -1.14
CA THR A 2 -13.76 -29.06 0.24
C THR A 2 -14.65 -27.82 0.19
N SER A 3 -15.70 -27.73 1.01
CA SER A 3 -16.54 -26.52 1.01
C SER A 3 -15.77 -25.34 1.60
N VAL A 4 -15.96 -24.13 1.07
CA VAL A 4 -15.27 -22.91 1.54
C VAL A 4 -15.35 -22.73 3.06
N PRO A 5 -16.50 -22.94 3.76
CA PRO A 5 -16.54 -22.85 5.22
C PRO A 5 -15.64 -23.84 5.97
N LYS A 6 -15.27 -24.99 5.36
CA LYS A 6 -14.32 -25.94 5.95
C LYS A 6 -12.87 -25.61 5.59
N LEU A 7 -12.68 -24.92 4.47
CA LEU A 7 -11.36 -24.49 4.00
C LEU A 7 -10.88 -23.26 4.77
N PHE A 8 -11.80 -22.34 5.09
CA PHE A 8 -11.48 -21.05 5.69
C PHE A 8 -10.77 -21.20 7.04
N GLY A 9 -9.54 -20.69 7.12
CA GLY A 9 -8.69 -20.74 8.31
C GLY A 9 -8.18 -22.13 8.66
N SER A 10 -8.20 -23.11 7.74
CA SER A 10 -7.72 -24.47 7.99
C SER A 10 -6.23 -24.52 8.34
N GLU A 11 -5.45 -23.57 7.81
CA GLU A 11 -4.02 -23.45 8.04
C GLU A 11 -3.68 -22.35 9.07
N VAL A 12 -4.64 -21.96 9.94
CA VAL A 12 -4.46 -20.88 10.93
C VAL A 12 -4.65 -21.42 12.36
N PHE A 13 -3.69 -21.13 13.23
CA PHE A 13 -3.80 -21.41 14.66
C PHE A 13 -4.72 -20.38 15.34
N ASN A 14 -5.99 -20.41 14.94
CA ASN A 14 -7.03 -19.45 15.34
C ASN A 14 -7.66 -19.80 16.70
N GLU A 15 -8.63 -18.97 17.13
CA GLU A 15 -9.31 -19.19 18.42
C GLU A 15 -10.00 -20.54 18.55
N THR A 16 -10.53 -21.11 17.48
CA THR A 16 -11.16 -22.42 17.50
C THR A 16 -10.12 -23.49 17.81
N VAL A 17 -9.00 -23.48 17.08
CA VAL A 17 -7.88 -24.40 17.29
C VAL A 17 -7.29 -24.23 18.69
N MET A 18 -7.13 -22.98 19.17
CA MET A 18 -6.64 -22.70 20.52
C MET A 18 -7.57 -23.27 21.61
N LYS A 19 -8.89 -23.11 21.45
CA LYS A 19 -9.88 -23.64 22.41
C LYS A 19 -9.86 -25.16 22.49
N ASP A 20 -9.63 -25.82 21.35
CA ASP A 20 -9.61 -27.28 21.26
C ASP A 20 -8.31 -27.87 21.82
N ARG A 21 -7.19 -27.15 21.73
CA ARG A 21 -5.85 -27.67 22.06
C ARG A 21 -5.26 -27.16 23.37
N LEU A 22 -5.71 -26.01 23.85
CA LEU A 22 -5.19 -25.44 25.09
C LEU A 22 -6.05 -25.80 26.30
N PRO A 23 -5.45 -26.05 27.48
CA PRO A 23 -6.20 -26.08 28.72
C PRO A 23 -7.04 -24.80 28.87
N THR A 24 -8.28 -24.96 29.33
CA THR A 24 -9.22 -23.81 29.45
C THR A 24 -8.64 -22.63 30.26
N ALA A 25 -7.87 -22.91 31.31
CA ALA A 25 -7.22 -21.87 32.11
C ALA A 25 -6.15 -21.10 31.31
N THR A 26 -5.34 -21.82 30.53
CA THR A 26 -4.31 -21.22 29.66
C THR A 26 -4.94 -20.35 28.57
N TYR A 27 -5.99 -20.86 27.90
CA TYR A 27 -6.72 -20.09 26.88
C TYR A 27 -7.31 -18.81 27.46
N LYS A 28 -7.95 -18.88 28.64
CA LYS A 28 -8.53 -17.69 29.31
C LYS A 28 -7.43 -16.68 29.70
N ALA A 29 -6.31 -17.15 30.25
CA ALA A 29 -5.20 -16.30 30.62
C ALA A 29 -4.59 -15.60 29.39
N PHE A 30 -4.40 -16.35 28.29
CA PHE A 30 -3.96 -15.81 27.00
C PHE A 30 -4.89 -14.70 26.48
N LYS A 31 -6.21 -14.98 26.40
CA LYS A 31 -7.20 -14.01 25.91
C LYS A 31 -7.21 -12.74 26.78
N ASN A 32 -7.10 -12.89 28.09
CA ASN A 32 -7.11 -11.76 29.01
C ASN A 32 -5.85 -10.90 28.85
N ALA A 33 -4.66 -11.51 28.69
CA ALA A 33 -3.43 -10.80 28.43
C ALA A 33 -3.46 -10.03 27.11
N VAL A 34 -3.95 -10.66 26.04
CA VAL A 34 -4.11 -10.02 24.71
C VAL A 34 -5.09 -8.83 24.77
N LEU A 35 -6.22 -9.01 25.44
CA LEU A 35 -7.23 -7.93 25.56
C LEU A 35 -6.70 -6.73 26.33
N LYS A 36 -5.98 -6.99 27.44
CA LYS A 36 -5.41 -5.94 28.30
C LYS A 36 -4.08 -5.36 27.77
N GLY A 37 -3.46 -6.01 26.78
CA GLY A 37 -2.11 -5.64 26.30
C GLY A 37 -1.01 -5.96 27.31
N GLU A 38 -1.18 -7.01 28.11
CA GLU A 38 -0.23 -7.47 29.13
C GLU A 38 0.72 -8.53 28.54
N PRO A 39 2.01 -8.59 28.95
CA PRO A 39 2.92 -9.62 28.51
C PRO A 39 2.49 -11.00 29.03
N LEU A 40 2.77 -12.05 28.24
CA LEU A 40 2.48 -13.41 28.61
C LEU A 40 3.61 -14.02 29.46
N ASP A 41 3.24 -14.71 30.52
CA ASP A 41 4.18 -15.47 31.34
C ASP A 41 4.79 -16.64 30.54
N LEU A 42 6.10 -16.90 30.76
CA LEU A 42 6.81 -17.98 30.09
C LEU A 42 6.17 -19.39 30.27
N PRO A 43 5.64 -19.78 31.45
CA PRO A 43 4.90 -21.04 31.60
C PRO A 43 3.68 -21.14 30.67
N ILE A 44 2.93 -20.06 30.49
CA ILE A 44 1.78 -20.02 29.57
C ILE A 44 2.29 -20.11 28.12
N ALA A 45 3.35 -19.37 27.77
CA ALA A 45 3.98 -19.42 26.46
C ALA A 45 4.49 -20.85 26.11
N ASN A 46 5.06 -21.59 27.08
CA ASN A 46 5.48 -22.98 26.86
C ASN A 46 4.32 -23.93 26.51
N ILE A 47 3.16 -23.77 27.16
CA ILE A 47 1.98 -24.60 26.85
C ILE A 47 1.47 -24.27 25.45
N ILE A 48 1.42 -22.98 25.09
CA ILE A 48 0.98 -22.54 23.77
C ILE A 48 1.96 -23.00 22.69
N ALA A 49 3.27 -22.85 22.90
CA ALA A 49 4.31 -23.28 21.96
C ALA A 49 4.21 -24.77 21.66
N ASN A 50 4.06 -25.62 22.70
CA ASN A 50 3.92 -27.05 22.50
C ASN A 50 2.62 -27.42 21.73
N ALA A 51 1.50 -26.81 22.07
CA ALA A 51 0.23 -27.01 21.35
C ALA A 51 0.32 -26.55 19.88
N MET A 52 0.98 -25.41 19.63
CA MET A 52 1.22 -24.87 18.30
C MET A 52 2.14 -25.78 17.47
N LYS A 53 3.21 -26.29 18.06
CA LYS A 53 4.11 -27.26 17.43
C LYS A 53 3.38 -28.56 17.07
N ASP A 54 2.63 -29.15 18.01
CA ASP A 54 1.91 -30.40 17.77
C ASP A 54 0.89 -30.22 16.63
N TRP A 55 0.17 -29.10 16.62
CA TRP A 55 -0.74 -28.74 15.53
C TRP A 55 0.03 -28.56 14.20
N ALA A 56 1.17 -27.90 14.21
CA ALA A 56 1.98 -27.67 13.03
C ALA A 56 2.51 -28.99 12.43
N LEU A 57 2.98 -29.91 13.27
CA LEU A 57 3.44 -31.23 12.85
C LEU A 57 2.31 -32.06 12.23
N GLU A 58 1.09 -32.02 12.77
CA GLU A 58 -0.10 -32.69 12.21
C GLU A 58 -0.45 -32.16 10.81
N HIS A 59 -0.14 -30.87 10.52
CA HIS A 59 -0.29 -30.24 9.20
C HIS A 59 0.96 -30.39 8.31
N GLY A 60 1.94 -31.20 8.73
CA GLY A 60 3.12 -31.52 7.94
C GLY A 60 4.24 -30.48 7.99
N ALA A 61 4.16 -29.49 8.87
CA ALA A 61 5.24 -28.52 9.05
C ALA A 61 6.42 -29.16 9.79
N THR A 62 7.64 -28.86 9.35
CA THR A 62 8.88 -29.36 9.95
C THR A 62 9.76 -28.20 10.50
N HIS A 63 9.40 -26.99 10.13
CA HIS A 63 10.11 -25.77 10.47
C HIS A 63 9.13 -24.72 11.00
N PHE A 64 9.70 -23.71 11.68
CA PHE A 64 9.00 -22.49 12.04
C PHE A 64 9.81 -21.27 11.60
N THR A 65 9.17 -20.12 11.50
CA THR A 65 9.81 -18.85 11.24
C THR A 65 9.14 -17.73 12.03
N HIS A 66 9.95 -16.83 12.58
CA HIS A 66 9.49 -15.53 13.02
C HIS A 66 9.31 -14.63 11.80
N TRP A 67 8.05 -14.36 11.47
CA TRP A 67 7.64 -13.62 10.29
C TRP A 67 7.30 -12.18 10.65
N PHE A 68 7.92 -11.19 9.99
CA PHE A 68 7.72 -9.78 10.29
C PHE A 68 7.74 -8.90 9.03
N GLN A 69 7.32 -7.64 9.19
CA GLN A 69 7.27 -6.64 8.13
C GLN A 69 8.50 -5.73 8.23
N PRO A 70 9.52 -5.90 7.37
CA PRO A 70 10.73 -5.09 7.39
C PRO A 70 10.46 -3.66 6.89
N MET A 71 11.43 -2.76 7.07
CA MET A 71 11.38 -1.41 6.49
C MET A 71 11.43 -1.43 4.96
N THR A 72 12.02 -2.46 4.37
CA THR A 72 12.13 -2.68 2.92
C THR A 72 11.65 -4.08 2.57
N GLY A 73 11.06 -4.23 1.37
CA GLY A 73 10.47 -5.50 0.95
C GLY A 73 9.07 -5.74 1.53
N ILE A 74 8.52 -6.92 1.27
CA ILE A 74 7.16 -7.31 1.68
C ILE A 74 7.20 -7.92 3.07
N THR A 75 7.94 -9.04 3.23
CA THR A 75 8.07 -9.78 4.48
C THR A 75 9.51 -10.23 4.69
N ALA A 76 9.86 -10.54 5.93
CA ALA A 76 11.14 -11.14 6.30
C ALA A 76 10.93 -12.40 7.13
N GLU A 77 11.74 -13.42 6.88
CA GLU A 77 11.62 -14.72 7.50
C GLU A 77 13.00 -15.40 7.62
N LYS A 78 13.15 -16.26 8.64
CA LYS A 78 14.31 -17.12 8.83
C LYS A 78 13.82 -18.47 9.34
N HIS A 79 13.84 -19.48 8.49
CA HIS A 79 13.32 -20.80 8.82
C HIS A 79 14.26 -21.57 9.75
N GLU A 80 13.73 -22.06 10.86
CA GLU A 80 14.41 -22.91 11.83
C GLU A 80 13.65 -24.21 11.99
N SER A 81 14.38 -25.34 12.03
CA SER A 81 13.77 -26.65 12.22
C SER A 81 13.37 -26.87 13.68
N PHE A 82 12.29 -27.60 13.92
CA PHE A 82 11.93 -28.08 15.27
C PHE A 82 12.90 -29.14 15.83
N ILE A 83 13.96 -29.54 15.11
CA ILE A 83 14.86 -30.62 15.51
C ILE A 83 15.69 -30.20 16.73
N THR A 84 15.61 -31.02 17.79
CA THR A 84 16.48 -30.91 18.97
C THR A 84 17.22 -32.23 19.19
N PRO A 85 18.55 -32.24 19.28
CA PRO A 85 19.31 -33.48 19.51
C PRO A 85 19.13 -34.01 20.94
N THR A 86 19.06 -35.31 21.07
CA THR A 86 19.02 -36.00 22.37
C THR A 86 20.39 -36.60 22.72
N ALA A 87 20.63 -36.88 24.00
CA ALA A 87 21.93 -37.36 24.48
C ALA A 87 22.31 -38.76 23.91
N ASP A 88 21.34 -39.51 23.42
CA ASP A 88 21.55 -40.84 22.81
C ASP A 88 21.79 -40.78 21.29
N GLY A 89 21.99 -39.59 20.73
CA GLY A 89 22.26 -39.39 19.30
C GLY A 89 21.03 -39.45 18.40
N ARG A 90 19.82 -39.39 18.96
CA ARG A 90 18.57 -39.22 18.23
C ARG A 90 18.16 -37.74 18.17
N VAL A 91 17.04 -37.47 17.55
CA VAL A 91 16.41 -36.16 17.53
C VAL A 91 14.95 -36.26 17.96
N ILE A 92 14.48 -35.21 18.58
CA ILE A 92 13.06 -34.95 18.86
C ILE A 92 12.63 -33.70 18.16
N MET A 93 11.32 -33.53 17.99
CA MET A 93 10.74 -32.25 17.55
C MET A 93 10.31 -31.48 18.80
N ASP A 94 10.95 -30.35 19.04
CA ASP A 94 10.72 -29.52 20.21
C ASP A 94 10.52 -28.06 19.80
N PHE A 95 9.75 -27.33 20.59
CA PHE A 95 9.52 -25.89 20.41
C PHE A 95 9.12 -25.29 21.74
N SER A 96 9.98 -24.49 22.31
CA SER A 96 9.80 -23.89 23.63
C SER A 96 9.05 -22.56 23.58
N GLY A 97 8.46 -22.18 24.72
CA GLY A 97 7.88 -20.85 24.87
C GLY A 97 8.90 -19.71 24.69
N LYS A 98 10.19 -19.97 24.99
CA LYS A 98 11.25 -19.01 24.71
C LYS A 98 11.42 -18.78 23.21
N GLU A 99 11.45 -19.85 22.42
CA GLU A 99 11.55 -19.79 20.96
C GLU A 99 10.29 -19.19 20.32
N LEU A 100 9.10 -19.39 20.92
CA LEU A 100 7.87 -18.73 20.49
C LEU A 100 7.94 -17.23 20.73
N VAL A 101 8.35 -16.81 21.93
CA VAL A 101 8.26 -15.38 22.34
C VAL A 101 9.35 -14.55 21.73
N GLN A 102 10.56 -15.08 21.53
CA GLN A 102 11.73 -14.35 21.13
C GLN A 102 12.60 -15.12 20.13
N GLY A 103 12.99 -14.45 19.04
CA GLY A 103 14.04 -14.88 18.14
C GLY A 103 15.21 -13.90 18.12
N GLU A 104 16.37 -14.36 17.66
CA GLU A 104 17.60 -13.57 17.57
C GLU A 104 18.15 -13.57 16.13
N PRO A 105 17.48 -12.88 15.16
CA PRO A 105 17.97 -12.79 13.79
C PRO A 105 19.21 -11.89 13.72
N ASP A 106 20.02 -12.09 12.67
CA ASP A 106 21.09 -11.16 12.32
C ASP A 106 20.48 -9.85 11.76
N ALA A 107 20.75 -8.75 12.43
CA ALA A 107 20.28 -7.41 12.05
C ALA A 107 21.30 -6.61 11.22
N SER A 108 22.48 -7.16 10.94
CA SER A 108 23.57 -6.41 10.27
C SER A 108 23.21 -5.89 8.87
N SER A 109 22.34 -6.61 8.15
CA SER A 109 21.91 -6.26 6.79
C SER A 109 20.62 -5.45 6.72
N PHE A 110 19.92 -5.25 7.85
CA PHE A 110 18.68 -4.46 7.85
C PHE A 110 18.97 -2.96 7.85
N PRO A 111 18.20 -2.15 7.08
CA PRO A 111 18.32 -0.70 7.11
C PRO A 111 18.05 -0.17 8.51
N SER A 112 18.96 0.62 9.05
CA SER A 112 18.86 1.18 10.40
C SER A 112 18.83 2.71 10.45
N GLY A 113 19.12 3.39 9.34
CA GLY A 113 19.15 4.85 9.27
C GLY A 113 19.98 5.49 10.39
N GLY A 114 21.11 4.86 10.76
CA GLY A 114 22.00 5.35 11.82
C GLY A 114 21.64 4.92 13.24
N LEU A 115 20.52 4.23 13.48
CA LEU A 115 20.15 3.75 14.83
C LEU A 115 21.06 2.65 15.35
N ARG A 116 21.77 1.97 14.48
CA ARG A 116 22.62 0.82 14.83
C ARG A 116 24.07 1.10 14.43
N ALA A 117 24.99 0.80 15.33
CA ALA A 117 26.42 0.82 14.99
C ALA A 117 26.74 -0.29 13.98
N THR A 118 27.70 -0.04 13.08
CA THR A 118 28.02 -0.96 11.97
C THR A 118 28.43 -2.37 12.46
N PHE A 119 29.03 -2.47 13.63
CA PHE A 119 29.48 -3.74 14.23
C PHE A 119 28.38 -4.50 14.99
N GLU A 120 27.21 -3.89 15.23
CA GLU A 120 26.09 -4.54 15.90
C GLU A 120 25.35 -5.43 14.92
N ALA A 121 25.40 -6.74 15.14
CA ALA A 121 24.75 -7.71 14.25
C ALA A 121 23.45 -8.30 14.84
N ARG A 122 23.29 -8.30 16.19
CA ARG A 122 22.15 -8.92 16.84
C ARG A 122 20.91 -8.02 16.78
N GLY A 123 19.76 -8.63 16.43
CA GLY A 123 18.44 -8.04 16.61
C GLY A 123 17.54 -9.02 17.36
N TYR A 124 16.33 -8.60 17.66
CA TYR A 124 15.32 -9.41 18.33
C TYR A 124 14.00 -9.34 17.58
N THR A 125 13.38 -10.52 17.44
CA THR A 125 11.96 -10.62 17.08
C THR A 125 11.17 -10.93 18.35
N ALA A 126 9.97 -10.35 18.45
CA ALA A 126 9.05 -10.60 19.56
C ALA A 126 7.69 -11.04 19.02
N TRP A 127 7.16 -12.15 19.52
CA TRP A 127 5.86 -12.67 19.13
C TRP A 127 4.77 -11.62 19.32
N ASP A 128 3.93 -11.47 18.30
CA ASP A 128 2.69 -10.70 18.38
C ASP A 128 1.50 -11.63 18.60
N PRO A 129 1.00 -11.76 19.83
CA PRO A 129 -0.13 -12.64 20.12
C PRO A 129 -1.48 -12.10 19.63
N THR A 130 -1.52 -10.90 19.05
CA THR A 130 -2.73 -10.29 18.48
C THR A 130 -2.96 -10.65 17.01
N SER A 131 -1.99 -11.36 16.40
CA SER A 131 -2.08 -11.92 15.05
C SER A 131 -1.85 -13.43 15.10
N TYR A 132 -2.64 -14.20 14.35
CA TYR A 132 -2.58 -15.65 14.42
C TYR A 132 -1.38 -16.22 13.66
N ALA A 133 -0.73 -17.23 14.25
CA ALA A 133 0.23 -18.05 13.54
C ALA A 133 -0.47 -18.92 12.48
N PHE A 134 0.23 -19.22 11.39
CA PHE A 134 -0.33 -19.96 10.27
C PHE A 134 0.71 -20.89 9.63
N ILE A 135 0.24 -21.86 8.85
CA ILE A 135 1.11 -22.77 8.12
C ILE A 135 1.08 -22.45 6.64
N LYS A 136 2.26 -22.30 6.05
CA LYS A 136 2.46 -22.10 4.62
C LYS A 136 3.68 -22.90 4.17
N ASP A 137 3.56 -23.64 3.09
CA ASP A 137 4.66 -24.38 2.47
C ASP A 137 5.45 -25.28 3.44
N GLY A 138 4.75 -25.96 4.38
CA GLY A 138 5.36 -26.87 5.36
C GLY A 138 6.16 -26.18 6.47
N CYS A 139 5.91 -24.92 6.72
CA CYS A 139 6.52 -24.13 7.79
C CYS A 139 5.44 -23.41 8.62
N LEU A 140 5.66 -23.33 9.93
CA LEU A 140 4.86 -22.54 10.86
C LEU A 140 5.35 -21.08 10.85
N TYR A 141 4.51 -20.15 10.46
CA TYR A 141 4.76 -18.73 10.44
C TYR A 141 4.20 -18.07 11.70
N ILE A 142 5.06 -17.39 12.44
CA ILE A 142 4.71 -16.74 13.70
C ILE A 142 4.83 -15.22 13.50
N PRO A 143 3.72 -14.46 13.49
CA PRO A 143 3.78 -13.01 13.35
C PRO A 143 4.57 -12.36 14.51
N THR A 144 5.53 -11.52 14.18
CA THR A 144 6.43 -10.88 15.14
C THR A 144 6.68 -9.42 14.83
N ALA A 145 7.08 -8.68 15.85
CA ALA A 145 7.76 -7.40 15.77
C ALA A 145 9.27 -7.59 15.69
N PHE A 146 10.01 -6.58 15.20
CA PHE A 146 11.47 -6.63 15.08
C PHE A 146 12.13 -5.35 15.58
N CYS A 147 13.17 -5.50 16.39
CA CYS A 147 13.96 -4.38 16.90
C CYS A 147 15.47 -4.66 16.88
N SER A 148 16.27 -3.60 17.01
CA SER A 148 17.71 -3.67 17.16
C SER A 148 18.12 -4.28 18.52
N TYR A 149 19.42 -4.52 18.70
CA TYR A 149 19.98 -4.95 19.99
C TYR A 149 19.69 -3.96 21.13
N THR A 150 19.63 -2.68 20.83
CA THR A 150 19.31 -1.59 21.78
C THR A 150 17.82 -1.39 22.01
N GLY A 151 16.97 -2.10 21.27
CA GLY A 151 15.50 -2.01 21.37
C GLY A 151 14.85 -1.00 20.44
N ASP A 152 15.63 -0.35 19.57
CA ASP A 152 15.09 0.57 18.56
C ASP A 152 14.27 -0.19 17.51
N VAL A 153 13.14 0.36 17.14
CA VAL A 153 12.18 -0.28 16.23
C VAL A 153 12.64 -0.20 14.78
N LEU A 154 12.84 -1.36 14.17
CA LEU A 154 13.32 -1.52 12.79
C LEU A 154 12.29 -2.16 11.85
N ASP A 155 11.03 -2.25 12.26
CA ASP A 155 9.93 -2.82 11.50
C ASP A 155 8.78 -1.83 11.26
N LYS A 156 7.75 -2.29 10.56
CA LYS A 156 6.52 -1.52 10.31
C LYS A 156 5.39 -1.87 11.28
N LYS A 157 5.44 -3.04 11.93
CA LYS A 157 4.39 -3.55 12.81
C LYS A 157 4.37 -2.88 14.18
N THR A 158 5.52 -2.67 14.79
CA THR A 158 5.59 -2.09 16.13
C THR A 158 4.96 -0.70 16.21
N PRO A 159 5.24 0.25 15.28
CA PRO A 159 4.54 1.53 15.29
C PRO A 159 3.04 1.39 15.07
N LEU A 160 2.60 0.42 14.27
CA LEU A 160 1.18 0.15 14.04
C LEU A 160 0.48 -0.25 15.33
N LEU A 161 1.02 -1.24 16.05
CA LEU A 161 0.47 -1.70 17.33
C LEU A 161 0.41 -0.56 18.36
N ARG A 162 1.48 0.24 18.46
CA ARG A 162 1.53 1.41 19.36
C ARG A 162 0.47 2.45 18.99
N SER A 163 0.29 2.75 17.71
CA SER A 163 -0.72 3.70 17.23
C SER A 163 -2.16 3.23 17.50
N MET A 164 -2.41 1.93 17.37
CA MET A 164 -3.71 1.33 17.71
C MET A 164 -4.02 1.48 19.20
N CYS A 165 -3.04 1.30 20.08
CA CYS A 165 -3.21 1.56 21.52
C CYS A 165 -3.51 3.03 21.84
N CYS A 166 -2.93 3.96 21.08
CA CYS A 166 -3.16 5.40 21.29
C CYS A 166 -4.60 5.78 20.93
N VAL A 167 -5.08 5.36 19.77
CA VAL A 167 -6.43 5.68 19.32
C VAL A 167 -7.49 4.98 20.17
N ASP A 168 -7.24 3.74 20.63
CA ASP A 168 -8.09 3.05 21.62
C ASP A 168 -8.26 3.89 22.89
N ARG A 169 -7.16 4.31 23.49
CA ARG A 169 -7.18 5.11 24.72
C ARG A 169 -7.93 6.42 24.55
N ALA A 170 -7.65 7.15 23.47
CA ALA A 170 -8.27 8.44 23.19
C ALA A 170 -9.78 8.30 22.91
N ALA A 171 -10.17 7.32 22.08
CA ALA A 171 -11.57 7.09 21.74
C ALA A 171 -12.40 6.61 22.95
N ARG A 172 -11.86 5.70 23.77
CA ARG A 172 -12.54 5.28 25.02
C ARG A 172 -12.71 6.42 26.02
N ARG A 173 -11.78 7.37 26.06
CA ARG A 173 -11.89 8.57 26.89
C ARG A 173 -13.10 9.42 26.44
N ILE A 174 -13.28 9.60 25.14
CA ILE A 174 -14.46 10.28 24.56
C ILE A 174 -15.75 9.51 24.85
N LEU A 175 -15.79 8.19 24.58
CA LEU A 175 -16.99 7.38 24.81
C LEU A 175 -17.47 7.43 26.27
N LYS A 176 -16.53 7.44 27.21
CA LYS A 176 -16.86 7.59 28.65
C LYS A 176 -17.59 8.89 28.96
N LEU A 177 -17.27 9.99 28.25
CA LEU A 177 -17.96 11.27 28.42
C LEU A 177 -19.40 11.23 27.91
N PHE A 178 -19.66 10.40 26.86
CA PHE A 178 -21.02 10.10 26.41
C PHE A 178 -21.78 9.10 27.33
N GLY A 179 -21.16 8.64 28.42
CA GLY A 179 -21.75 7.64 29.32
C GLY A 179 -21.66 6.21 28.78
N GLU A 180 -20.87 5.97 27.74
CA GLU A 180 -20.65 4.67 27.11
C GLU A 180 -19.38 4.01 27.65
N SER A 181 -19.38 2.68 27.71
CA SER A 181 -18.19 1.90 28.10
C SER A 181 -17.98 0.75 27.14
N THR A 182 -16.75 0.61 26.68
CA THR A 182 -16.29 -0.55 25.90
C THR A 182 -14.98 -1.07 26.47
N GLU A 183 -14.71 -2.35 26.30
CA GLU A 183 -13.43 -2.93 26.72
C GLU A 183 -12.29 -2.43 25.84
N LYS A 184 -12.55 -2.21 24.54
CA LYS A 184 -11.55 -1.74 23.59
C LYS A 184 -12.19 -1.09 22.38
N VAL A 185 -11.55 -0.05 21.87
CA VAL A 185 -11.81 0.50 20.54
C VAL A 185 -10.75 0.01 19.57
N ILE A 186 -11.16 -0.45 18.41
CA ILE A 186 -10.28 -0.97 17.37
C ILE A 186 -10.43 -0.16 16.09
N THR A 187 -9.35 0.03 15.38
CA THR A 187 -9.42 0.45 14.00
C THR A 187 -9.57 -0.77 13.09
N THR A 188 -10.36 -0.63 12.05
CA THR A 188 -10.59 -1.65 11.04
C THR A 188 -10.15 -1.13 9.68
N VAL A 189 -9.65 -2.04 8.85
CA VAL A 189 -9.24 -1.68 7.50
C VAL A 189 -9.55 -2.79 6.50
N GLY A 190 -9.92 -2.40 5.27
CA GLY A 190 -10.06 -3.28 4.11
C GLY A 190 -9.30 -2.66 2.93
N PRO A 191 -8.10 -3.14 2.62
CA PRO A 191 -7.34 -2.65 1.49
C PRO A 191 -7.79 -3.31 0.19
N GLU A 192 -8.13 -2.52 -0.83
CA GLU A 192 -8.46 -2.99 -2.18
C GLU A 192 -7.16 -3.07 -2.99
N GLN A 193 -6.64 -4.27 -3.23
CA GLN A 193 -5.35 -4.48 -3.87
C GLN A 193 -5.47 -4.55 -5.39
N GLU A 194 -4.99 -3.52 -6.07
CA GLU A 194 -4.83 -3.53 -7.53
C GLU A 194 -3.48 -4.14 -7.93
N TYR A 195 -3.44 -4.77 -9.10
CA TYR A 195 -2.25 -5.42 -9.64
C TYR A 195 -2.35 -5.67 -11.15
N PHE A 196 -1.21 -5.86 -11.82
CA PHE A 196 -1.17 -6.30 -13.22
C PHE A 196 -0.74 -7.76 -13.33
N LEU A 197 -1.29 -8.46 -14.33
CA LEU A 197 -0.87 -9.80 -14.71
C LEU A 197 -0.34 -9.79 -16.14
N VAL A 198 0.91 -10.20 -16.29
CA VAL A 198 1.56 -10.34 -17.61
C VAL A 198 1.99 -11.79 -17.86
N ASP A 199 2.09 -12.16 -19.13
CA ASP A 199 2.60 -13.46 -19.50
C ASP A 199 4.06 -13.62 -19.05
N LYS A 200 4.38 -14.78 -18.45
CA LYS A 200 5.72 -15.04 -17.89
C LYS A 200 6.81 -15.04 -18.96
N ASP A 201 6.54 -15.59 -20.15
CA ASP A 201 7.54 -15.65 -21.21
C ASP A 201 7.84 -14.25 -21.78
N MET A 202 6.87 -13.35 -21.76
CA MET A 202 7.05 -11.95 -22.12
C MET A 202 7.83 -11.19 -21.03
N TYR A 203 7.45 -11.38 -19.76
CA TYR A 203 8.18 -10.81 -18.62
C TYR A 203 9.64 -11.24 -18.60
N ASP A 204 9.93 -12.52 -18.88
CA ASP A 204 11.29 -13.06 -18.83
C ASP A 204 12.22 -12.44 -19.86
N LYS A 205 11.69 -11.81 -20.90
CA LYS A 205 12.44 -11.07 -21.93
C LYS A 205 12.62 -9.57 -21.60
N ARG A 206 12.04 -9.07 -20.52
CA ARG A 206 12.07 -7.65 -20.12
C ARG A 206 12.95 -7.45 -18.87
N ARG A 207 14.14 -6.86 -19.06
CA ARG A 207 15.07 -6.58 -17.94
C ARG A 207 14.54 -5.52 -17.00
N ASP A 208 13.87 -4.50 -17.48
CA ASP A 208 13.26 -3.44 -16.71
C ASP A 208 12.18 -3.98 -15.75
N LEU A 209 11.29 -4.85 -16.22
CA LEU A 209 10.30 -5.49 -15.35
C LEU A 209 10.95 -6.34 -14.25
N LYS A 210 12.09 -7.02 -14.55
CA LYS A 210 12.80 -7.84 -13.56
C LYS A 210 13.51 -7.02 -12.49
N PHE A 211 14.13 -5.90 -12.87
CA PHE A 211 14.96 -5.12 -11.95
C PHE A 211 14.23 -3.96 -11.31
N ALA A 212 13.30 -3.32 -12.05
CA ALA A 212 12.58 -2.13 -11.59
C ALA A 212 11.08 -2.38 -11.31
N GLY A 213 10.52 -3.51 -11.75
CA GLY A 213 9.09 -3.80 -11.62
C GLY A 213 8.21 -2.98 -12.57
N ARG A 214 8.80 -2.11 -13.39
CA ARG A 214 8.12 -1.26 -14.38
C ARG A 214 8.88 -1.21 -15.69
N THR A 215 8.16 -0.88 -16.76
CA THR A 215 8.77 -0.66 -18.08
C THR A 215 9.48 0.69 -18.13
N LEU A 216 10.74 0.69 -18.58
CA LEU A 216 11.55 1.90 -18.73
C LEU A 216 11.55 2.41 -20.18
N PHE A 217 11.19 1.55 -21.13
CA PHE A 217 10.90 1.83 -22.53
C PHE A 217 9.60 1.14 -22.93
N GLY A 218 8.87 1.70 -23.89
CA GLY A 218 7.69 1.08 -24.45
C GLY A 218 6.73 2.11 -25.06
N ALA A 219 6.60 2.06 -26.38
CA ALA A 219 5.65 2.87 -27.11
C ALA A 219 4.20 2.38 -26.85
N MET A 220 3.27 3.32 -26.79
CA MET A 220 1.85 2.99 -26.66
C MET A 220 1.36 2.18 -27.86
N PRO A 221 0.58 1.10 -27.61
CA PRO A 221 -0.03 0.32 -28.67
C PRO A 221 -1.17 1.11 -29.36
N PRO A 222 -1.65 0.63 -30.53
CA PRO A 222 -2.79 1.26 -31.22
C PRO A 222 -4.08 1.30 -30.40
N LYS A 223 -4.23 0.44 -29.41
CA LYS A 223 -5.32 0.39 -28.46
C LYS A 223 -4.74 0.36 -27.06
N GLY A 224 -5.16 1.29 -26.20
CA GLY A 224 -4.91 1.31 -24.77
C GLY A 224 -6.16 0.96 -23.97
N GLN A 225 -6.64 1.89 -23.18
CA GLN A 225 -7.82 1.76 -22.33
C GLN A 225 -9.03 2.60 -22.77
N GLU A 226 -9.00 3.18 -23.98
CA GLU A 226 -9.91 4.22 -24.47
C GLU A 226 -11.37 3.77 -24.55
N LEU A 227 -11.62 2.48 -24.66
CA LEU A 227 -12.98 1.92 -24.77
C LEU A 227 -13.51 1.41 -23.42
N GLU A 228 -12.70 1.41 -22.38
CA GLU A 228 -13.02 0.89 -21.04
C GLU A 228 -13.57 -0.57 -21.04
N ASP A 229 -13.32 -1.28 -22.15
CA ASP A 229 -13.86 -2.61 -22.42
C ASP A 229 -13.15 -3.74 -21.63
N HIS A 230 -12.04 -3.43 -20.95
CA HIS A 230 -11.42 -4.36 -20.00
C HIS A 230 -12.18 -4.34 -18.67
N TYR A 231 -12.49 -3.17 -18.12
CA TYR A 231 -13.22 -3.03 -16.85
C TYR A 231 -14.58 -3.73 -16.87
N PHE A 232 -15.37 -3.51 -17.93
CA PHE A 232 -16.67 -4.15 -18.14
C PHE A 232 -16.59 -5.48 -18.91
N GLY A 233 -15.37 -5.99 -19.14
CA GLY A 233 -15.12 -7.24 -19.85
C GLY A 233 -15.22 -8.48 -18.96
N ILE A 234 -15.23 -9.65 -19.60
CA ILE A 234 -15.13 -10.93 -18.88
C ILE A 234 -13.71 -11.16 -18.37
N ILE A 235 -13.60 -11.80 -17.21
CA ILE A 235 -12.30 -12.29 -16.72
C ILE A 235 -11.83 -13.42 -17.63
N LYS A 236 -10.65 -13.26 -18.21
CA LYS A 236 -10.06 -14.25 -19.15
C LYS A 236 -9.81 -15.59 -18.45
N PRO A 237 -9.93 -16.74 -19.14
CA PRO A 237 -9.88 -18.06 -18.50
C PRO A 237 -8.63 -18.32 -17.67
N ARG A 238 -7.44 -17.93 -18.15
CA ARG A 238 -6.17 -18.12 -17.42
C ARG A 238 -6.08 -17.24 -16.17
N VAL A 239 -6.58 -16.01 -16.25
CA VAL A 239 -6.70 -15.10 -15.12
C VAL A 239 -7.68 -15.64 -14.08
N LYS A 240 -8.85 -16.15 -14.53
CA LYS A 240 -9.83 -16.75 -13.64
C LYS A 240 -9.31 -17.99 -12.91
N ALA A 241 -8.48 -18.80 -13.57
CA ALA A 241 -7.83 -19.95 -12.94
C ALA A 241 -6.83 -19.51 -11.84
N PHE A 242 -6.06 -18.47 -12.11
CA PHE A 242 -5.18 -17.83 -11.12
C PHE A 242 -5.97 -17.29 -9.93
N MET A 243 -7.01 -16.46 -10.17
CA MET A 243 -7.84 -15.87 -9.14
C MET A 243 -8.46 -16.94 -8.23
N LYS A 244 -8.97 -18.02 -8.82
CA LYS A 244 -9.54 -19.14 -8.07
C LYS A 244 -8.53 -19.81 -7.13
N GLU A 245 -7.30 -20.11 -7.60
CA GLU A 245 -6.27 -20.70 -6.76
C GLU A 245 -5.82 -19.73 -5.67
N LEU A 246 -5.72 -18.42 -6.01
CA LEU A 246 -5.39 -17.38 -5.06
C LEU A 246 -6.43 -17.29 -3.94
N ASP A 247 -7.71 -17.26 -4.27
CA ASP A 247 -8.82 -17.26 -3.30
C ASP A 247 -8.74 -18.47 -2.36
N GLU A 248 -8.56 -19.69 -2.91
CA GLU A 248 -8.46 -20.92 -2.12
C GLU A 248 -7.29 -20.83 -1.13
N LYS A 249 -6.12 -20.35 -1.56
CA LYS A 249 -4.94 -20.15 -0.70
C LYS A 249 -5.14 -19.06 0.36
N LEU A 250 -5.76 -17.96 0.00
CA LEU A 250 -6.09 -16.89 0.94
C LEU A 250 -7.10 -17.34 1.99
N TRP A 251 -8.12 -18.09 1.60
CA TRP A 251 -9.10 -18.63 2.54
C TRP A 251 -8.49 -19.66 3.50
N GLU A 252 -7.61 -20.56 3.04
CA GLU A 252 -6.86 -21.47 3.90
C GLU A 252 -6.14 -20.71 5.02
N LEU A 253 -5.60 -19.54 4.70
CA LEU A 253 -4.86 -18.66 5.61
C LEU A 253 -5.74 -17.63 6.35
N GLY A 254 -7.06 -17.76 6.27
CA GLY A 254 -8.01 -16.94 7.02
C GLY A 254 -8.20 -15.52 6.46
N VAL A 255 -7.68 -15.22 5.26
CA VAL A 255 -7.91 -13.95 4.59
C VAL A 255 -9.30 -13.94 3.98
N LEU A 256 -10.08 -12.89 4.30
CA LEU A 256 -11.47 -12.74 3.82
C LEU A 256 -11.52 -12.16 2.39
N ALA A 257 -10.77 -12.74 1.45
CA ALA A 257 -10.85 -12.39 0.03
C ALA A 257 -12.28 -12.59 -0.49
N LYS A 258 -12.87 -11.57 -1.10
CA LYS A 258 -14.30 -11.59 -1.47
C LYS A 258 -14.56 -11.17 -2.89
N THR A 259 -13.92 -10.14 -3.38
CA THR A 259 -14.22 -9.54 -4.68
C THR A 259 -12.98 -9.55 -5.56
N GLU A 260 -13.13 -10.04 -6.77
CA GLU A 260 -12.11 -9.98 -7.82
C GLU A 260 -12.76 -9.50 -9.12
N HIS A 261 -12.13 -8.54 -9.78
CA HIS A 261 -12.61 -8.03 -11.07
C HIS A 261 -11.46 -7.46 -11.91
N ASN A 262 -11.77 -7.12 -13.15
CA ASN A 262 -10.88 -6.38 -14.03
C ASN A 262 -10.88 -4.90 -13.65
N GLU A 263 -9.72 -4.26 -13.72
CA GLU A 263 -9.55 -2.82 -13.62
C GLU A 263 -9.52 -2.14 -15.01
N VAL A 264 -9.41 -0.80 -15.04
CA VAL A 264 -9.54 -0.02 -16.26
C VAL A 264 -8.41 -0.29 -17.26
N ALA A 265 -7.16 -0.37 -16.80
CA ALA A 265 -6.04 -0.65 -17.69
C ALA A 265 -6.07 -2.11 -18.19
N PRO A 266 -5.71 -2.36 -19.47
CA PRO A 266 -5.53 -3.72 -19.94
C PRO A 266 -4.55 -4.50 -19.06
N ALA A 267 -4.87 -5.77 -18.76
CA ALA A 267 -4.10 -6.66 -17.88
C ALA A 267 -4.10 -6.25 -16.39
N GLN A 268 -4.87 -5.24 -15.98
CA GLN A 268 -5.02 -4.82 -14.59
C GLN A 268 -6.25 -5.47 -13.94
N HIS A 269 -6.10 -5.82 -12.66
CA HIS A 269 -7.13 -6.51 -11.85
C HIS A 269 -7.08 -5.98 -10.43
N GLU A 270 -8.16 -6.26 -9.66
CA GLU A 270 -8.26 -5.92 -8.25
C GLU A 270 -8.77 -7.10 -7.43
N LEU A 271 -8.28 -7.20 -6.19
CA LEU A 271 -8.80 -8.06 -5.13
C LEU A 271 -9.19 -7.20 -3.94
N ALA A 272 -10.43 -7.30 -3.49
CA ALA A 272 -10.93 -6.61 -2.31
C ALA A 272 -11.36 -7.60 -1.23
N PRO A 273 -10.75 -7.56 -0.03
CA PRO A 273 -11.16 -8.36 1.12
C PRO A 273 -12.29 -7.69 1.90
N ILE A 274 -12.98 -8.46 2.73
CA ILE A 274 -13.77 -7.90 3.82
C ILE A 274 -12.81 -7.31 4.84
N PHE A 275 -13.15 -6.17 5.42
CA PHE A 275 -12.33 -5.49 6.43
C PHE A 275 -12.10 -6.35 7.69
N ALA A 276 -10.99 -6.13 8.35
CA ALA A 276 -10.62 -6.75 9.63
C ALA A 276 -9.93 -5.72 10.54
N GLY A 277 -9.65 -6.10 11.77
CA GLY A 277 -8.82 -5.28 12.66
C GLY A 277 -7.48 -4.92 11.99
N THR A 278 -7.04 -3.68 12.11
CA THR A 278 -5.95 -3.12 11.29
C THR A 278 -4.65 -3.93 11.34
N ASN A 279 -4.28 -4.50 12.50
CA ASN A 279 -3.09 -5.35 12.60
C ASN A 279 -3.22 -6.61 11.73
N ILE A 280 -4.32 -7.35 11.88
CA ILE A 280 -4.58 -8.57 11.10
C ILE A 280 -4.71 -8.24 9.61
N ALA A 281 -5.45 -7.19 9.25
CA ALA A 281 -5.61 -6.76 7.86
C ALA A 281 -4.27 -6.38 7.21
N THR A 282 -3.35 -5.80 7.98
CA THR A 282 -2.02 -5.45 7.50
C THR A 282 -1.19 -6.70 7.24
N ASP A 283 -1.16 -7.67 8.15
CA ASP A 283 -0.50 -8.96 7.93
C ASP A 283 -1.11 -9.70 6.75
N HIS A 284 -2.44 -9.74 6.64
CA HIS A 284 -3.16 -10.37 5.54
C HIS A 284 -2.84 -9.69 4.19
N ASN A 285 -2.69 -8.38 4.13
CA ASN A 285 -2.31 -7.70 2.89
C ASN A 285 -0.88 -8.05 2.45
N GLN A 286 0.08 -8.13 3.38
CA GLN A 286 1.45 -8.57 3.07
C GLN A 286 1.45 -10.01 2.52
N LEU A 287 0.69 -10.89 3.16
CA LEU A 287 0.53 -12.28 2.73
C LEU A 287 -0.17 -12.37 1.35
N THR A 288 -1.18 -11.54 1.13
CA THR A 288 -1.88 -11.45 -0.17
C THR A 288 -0.92 -11.07 -1.29
N MET A 289 -0.08 -10.04 -1.09
CA MET A 289 0.91 -9.62 -2.09
C MET A 289 1.91 -10.72 -2.42
N GLU A 290 2.38 -11.46 -1.41
CA GLU A 290 3.29 -12.58 -1.59
C GLU A 290 2.63 -13.72 -2.38
N LEU A 291 1.41 -14.10 -1.99
CA LEU A 291 0.65 -15.18 -2.65
C LEU A 291 0.28 -14.82 -4.09
N MET A 292 -0.09 -13.57 -4.37
CA MET A 292 -0.33 -13.09 -5.74
C MET A 292 0.87 -13.37 -6.64
N GLN A 293 2.09 -13.07 -6.17
CA GLN A 293 3.31 -13.31 -6.93
C GLN A 293 3.63 -14.80 -7.11
N SER A 294 3.46 -15.60 -6.05
CA SER A 294 3.80 -17.03 -6.08
C SER A 294 2.78 -17.85 -6.88
N VAL A 295 1.48 -17.59 -6.72
CA VAL A 295 0.41 -18.29 -7.45
C VAL A 295 0.42 -17.89 -8.93
N ALA A 296 0.66 -16.61 -9.28
CA ALA A 296 0.76 -16.19 -10.68
C ALA A 296 1.78 -17.03 -11.47
N ARG A 297 2.95 -17.32 -10.87
CA ARG A 297 4.00 -18.14 -11.51
C ARG A 297 3.54 -19.56 -11.85
N LYS A 298 2.66 -20.17 -11.05
CA LYS A 298 2.09 -21.49 -11.32
C LYS A 298 1.17 -21.51 -12.55
N HIS A 299 0.58 -20.33 -12.87
CA HIS A 299 -0.27 -20.12 -14.03
C HIS A 299 0.48 -19.55 -15.24
N ASN A 300 1.82 -19.60 -15.26
CA ASN A 300 2.66 -18.96 -16.28
C ASN A 300 2.38 -17.45 -16.43
N LEU A 301 2.02 -16.80 -15.33
CA LEU A 301 1.81 -15.37 -15.20
C LEU A 301 2.85 -14.76 -14.25
N VAL A 302 3.02 -13.45 -14.33
CA VAL A 302 3.75 -12.67 -13.33
C VAL A 302 2.85 -11.56 -12.84
N CYS A 303 2.67 -11.48 -11.52
CA CYS A 303 1.96 -10.39 -10.87
C CYS A 303 2.92 -9.21 -10.65
N LEU A 304 2.57 -8.05 -11.21
CA LEU A 304 3.29 -6.81 -11.01
C LEU A 304 2.54 -5.96 -9.97
N LEU A 305 3.24 -5.65 -8.88
CA LEU A 305 2.72 -4.82 -7.78
C LEU A 305 3.28 -3.39 -7.81
N HIS A 306 4.10 -3.03 -8.80
CA HIS A 306 4.58 -1.66 -8.97
C HIS A 306 3.40 -0.72 -9.24
N GLU A 307 3.46 0.49 -8.72
CA GLU A 307 2.40 1.49 -8.81
C GLU A 307 2.13 1.98 -10.25
N LYS A 308 3.14 1.95 -11.11
CA LYS A 308 3.05 2.38 -12.51
C LYS A 308 3.89 1.47 -13.41
N PRO A 309 3.47 0.21 -13.65
CA PRO A 309 4.26 -0.72 -14.47
C PRO A 309 4.33 -0.30 -15.94
N PHE A 310 3.29 0.39 -16.42
CA PHE A 310 3.17 0.85 -17.80
C PHE A 310 2.84 2.33 -17.84
N ASP A 311 3.56 3.08 -18.64
CA ASP A 311 3.25 4.48 -18.88
C ASP A 311 2.03 4.63 -19.79
N GLY A 312 1.31 5.76 -19.69
CA GLY A 312 0.16 6.06 -20.55
C GLY A 312 -1.16 5.33 -20.22
N VAL A 313 -1.16 4.38 -19.27
CA VAL A 313 -2.38 3.71 -18.77
C VAL A 313 -2.49 3.89 -17.25
N ASN A 314 -3.63 3.49 -16.64
CA ASN A 314 -3.82 3.57 -15.19
C ASN A 314 -2.69 2.85 -14.44
N GLY A 315 -2.31 3.44 -13.31
CA GLY A 315 -1.45 2.78 -12.33
C GLY A 315 -2.24 1.98 -11.32
N SER A 316 -1.55 1.23 -10.46
CA SER A 316 -2.13 0.41 -9.40
C SER A 316 -1.91 1.03 -8.03
N GLY A 317 -2.98 1.10 -7.25
CA GLY A 317 -2.97 1.49 -5.84
C GLY A 317 -3.55 0.42 -4.95
N LYS A 318 -3.83 0.82 -3.72
CA LYS A 318 -4.74 0.11 -2.83
C LYS A 318 -5.55 1.12 -2.03
N HIS A 319 -6.86 1.06 -2.18
CA HIS A 319 -7.73 1.95 -1.43
C HIS A 319 -7.82 1.44 0.01
N ASN A 320 -7.31 2.23 0.94
CA ASN A 320 -7.27 1.86 2.35
C ASN A 320 -8.56 2.32 3.04
N ASN A 321 -9.55 1.43 3.10
CA ASN A 321 -10.83 1.68 3.74
C ASN A 321 -10.68 1.57 5.26
N TRP A 322 -10.54 2.72 5.95
CA TRP A 322 -10.29 2.82 7.38
C TRP A 322 -11.55 3.23 8.14
N SER A 323 -11.82 2.58 9.27
CA SER A 323 -12.89 2.95 10.20
C SER A 323 -12.48 2.70 11.65
N LEU A 324 -13.33 3.14 12.58
CA LEU A 324 -13.12 3.05 14.00
C LEU A 324 -14.37 2.45 14.66
N GLY A 325 -14.21 1.42 15.49
CA GLY A 325 -15.33 0.75 16.13
C GLY A 325 -14.98 0.12 17.46
N THR A 326 -16.00 -0.29 18.21
CA THR A 326 -15.83 -1.02 19.46
C THR A 326 -15.66 -2.52 19.20
N VAL A 327 -15.07 -3.24 20.15
CA VAL A 327 -14.95 -4.72 20.05
C VAL A 327 -16.31 -5.42 20.10
N GLU A 328 -17.35 -4.76 20.56
CA GLU A 328 -18.74 -5.23 20.56
C GLU A 328 -19.39 -5.09 19.16
N GLY A 329 -18.71 -4.43 18.21
CA GLY A 329 -19.14 -4.33 16.80
C GLY A 329 -19.85 -3.04 16.42
N GLU A 330 -19.86 -2.03 17.28
CA GLU A 330 -20.40 -0.70 16.95
C GLU A 330 -19.40 0.12 16.15
N ASN A 331 -19.80 0.69 15.01
CA ASN A 331 -18.98 1.58 14.20
C ASN A 331 -19.18 3.04 14.64
N LEU A 332 -18.10 3.69 15.09
CA LEU A 332 -18.13 5.07 15.58
C LEU A 332 -18.21 6.12 14.47
N LEU A 333 -17.97 5.70 13.22
CA LEU A 333 -18.13 6.51 12.01
C LEU A 333 -19.43 6.20 11.25
N ASP A 334 -20.37 5.49 11.87
CA ASP A 334 -21.70 5.29 11.31
C ASP A 334 -22.58 6.52 11.63
N PRO A 335 -23.00 7.29 10.60
CA PRO A 335 -23.86 8.46 10.79
C PRO A 335 -25.26 8.12 11.31
N GLY A 336 -25.71 6.88 11.11
CA GLY A 336 -27.09 6.48 11.35
C GLY A 336 -28.09 7.11 10.38
N ALA A 337 -29.36 6.99 10.68
CA ALA A 337 -30.43 7.53 9.83
C ALA A 337 -30.56 9.06 9.88
N GLU A 338 -30.12 9.69 10.97
CA GLU A 338 -30.21 11.13 11.20
C GLU A 338 -28.83 11.69 11.62
N PRO A 339 -27.87 11.84 10.67
CA PRO A 339 -26.49 12.26 10.96
C PRO A 339 -26.41 13.55 11.81
N TYR A 340 -27.30 14.48 11.55
CA TYR A 340 -27.34 15.79 12.19
C TYR A 340 -27.77 15.76 13.67
N LYS A 341 -28.34 14.65 14.14
CA LYS A 341 -28.70 14.41 15.55
C LYS A 341 -27.67 13.52 16.26
N ASN A 342 -26.80 12.86 15.54
CA ASN A 342 -25.80 11.96 16.11
C ASN A 342 -24.56 12.75 16.54
N HIS A 343 -24.61 13.39 17.71
CA HIS A 343 -23.54 14.24 18.22
C HIS A 343 -22.22 13.46 18.41
N ARG A 344 -22.30 12.17 18.78
CA ARG A 344 -21.12 11.32 18.89
C ARG A 344 -20.44 11.14 17.52
N PHE A 345 -21.18 10.74 16.50
CA PHE A 345 -20.67 10.63 15.13
C PHE A 345 -20.07 11.96 14.64
N LEU A 346 -20.79 13.08 14.85
CA LEU A 346 -20.32 14.41 14.44
C LEU A 346 -19.00 14.81 15.13
N LEU A 347 -18.82 14.41 16.41
CA LEU A 347 -17.58 14.66 17.14
C LEU A 347 -16.42 13.83 16.56
N PHE A 348 -16.62 12.54 16.29
CA PHE A 348 -15.60 11.70 15.64
C PHE A 348 -15.28 12.19 14.20
N LEU A 349 -16.30 12.58 13.45
CA LEU A 349 -16.12 13.17 12.12
C LEU A 349 -15.29 14.47 12.20
N ALA A 350 -15.60 15.35 13.12
CA ALA A 350 -14.85 16.60 13.33
C ALA A 350 -13.40 16.33 13.74
N ALA A 351 -13.15 15.30 14.57
CA ALA A 351 -11.79 14.88 14.92
C ALA A 351 -11.00 14.43 13.69
N VAL A 352 -11.61 13.66 12.79
CA VAL A 352 -10.96 13.24 11.55
C VAL A 352 -10.69 14.43 10.62
N ILE A 353 -11.65 15.37 10.49
CA ILE A 353 -11.46 16.60 9.67
C ILE A 353 -10.28 17.41 10.20
N LYS A 354 -10.22 17.67 11.51
CA LYS A 354 -9.10 18.38 12.16
C LYS A 354 -7.78 17.65 11.92
N ALA A 355 -7.75 16.35 12.20
CA ALA A 355 -6.55 15.51 12.06
C ALA A 355 -5.97 15.53 10.65
N VAL A 356 -6.81 15.37 9.63
CA VAL A 356 -6.40 15.37 8.22
C VAL A 356 -5.91 16.75 7.78
N ASP A 357 -6.56 17.84 8.22
CA ASP A 357 -6.14 19.20 7.88
C ASP A 357 -4.79 19.55 8.51
N GLU A 358 -4.59 19.27 9.79
CA GLU A 358 -3.37 19.63 10.50
C GLU A 358 -2.16 18.78 10.09
N TYR A 359 -2.39 17.51 9.74
CA TYR A 359 -1.33 16.54 9.43
C TYR A 359 -1.39 16.01 7.99
N GLN A 360 -1.86 16.83 7.04
CA GLN A 360 -1.88 16.48 5.62
C GLN A 360 -0.49 16.11 5.08
N ASP A 361 0.57 16.71 5.64
CA ASP A 361 1.97 16.40 5.34
C ASP A 361 2.32 14.96 5.71
N LEU A 362 1.96 14.49 6.90
CA LEU A 362 2.21 13.11 7.32
C LEU A 362 1.43 12.10 6.49
N LEU A 363 0.18 12.39 6.12
CA LEU A 363 -0.60 11.54 5.22
C LEU A 363 0.08 11.43 3.85
N ARG A 364 0.56 12.54 3.26
CA ARG A 364 1.31 12.51 2.01
C ARG A 364 2.61 11.71 2.14
N ILE A 365 3.35 11.88 3.24
CA ILE A 365 4.59 11.13 3.53
C ILE A 365 4.32 9.63 3.64
N SER A 366 3.19 9.24 4.22
CA SER A 366 2.86 7.81 4.43
C SER A 366 2.74 7.01 3.14
N VAL A 367 2.59 7.69 2.02
CA VAL A 367 2.44 7.12 0.67
C VAL A 367 3.56 7.52 -0.29
N ALA A 368 4.61 8.17 0.22
CA ALA A 368 5.74 8.66 -0.56
C ALA A 368 6.69 7.51 -0.94
N SER A 369 6.87 7.30 -2.23
CA SER A 369 7.84 6.37 -2.81
C SER A 369 8.13 6.73 -4.27
N ALA A 370 9.27 6.30 -4.78
CA ALA A 370 9.63 6.51 -6.19
C ALA A 370 8.55 5.97 -7.15
N GLY A 371 8.03 4.77 -6.88
CA GLY A 371 6.96 4.15 -7.68
C GLY A 371 5.66 4.94 -7.64
N ASN A 372 5.25 5.39 -6.46
CA ASN A 372 3.98 6.10 -6.29
C ASN A 372 4.03 7.55 -6.82
N ASP A 373 5.21 8.17 -6.88
CA ASP A 373 5.39 9.49 -7.53
C ASP A 373 5.06 9.43 -9.04
N HIS A 374 5.26 8.28 -9.70
CA HIS A 374 4.84 8.07 -11.09
C HIS A 374 3.33 7.88 -11.24
N ARG A 375 2.61 7.48 -10.19
CA ARG A 375 1.18 7.21 -10.21
C ARG A 375 0.35 8.43 -9.82
N LEU A 376 0.70 9.13 -8.74
CA LEU A 376 -0.10 10.22 -8.18
C LEU A 376 -0.28 11.37 -9.18
N GLY A 377 -1.53 11.82 -9.34
CA GLY A 377 -1.90 12.91 -10.24
C GLY A 377 -1.97 12.52 -11.73
N ALA A 378 -1.90 11.22 -12.05
CA ALA A 378 -1.97 10.71 -13.41
C ALA A 378 -2.99 9.57 -13.52
N ASN A 379 -3.79 9.54 -14.61
CA ASN A 379 -4.68 8.43 -14.97
C ASN A 379 -5.45 7.84 -13.77
N GLU A 380 -6.47 8.52 -13.29
CA GLU A 380 -7.38 8.15 -12.18
C GLU A 380 -6.75 8.09 -10.78
N ALA A 381 -5.46 8.31 -10.62
CA ALA A 381 -4.85 8.43 -9.30
C ALA A 381 -5.06 9.84 -8.70
N PRO A 382 -5.36 9.97 -7.39
CA PRO A 382 -5.58 11.25 -6.78
C PRO A 382 -4.32 12.14 -6.87
N PRO A 383 -4.50 13.48 -6.88
CA PRO A 383 -3.35 14.40 -6.87
C PRO A 383 -2.59 14.34 -5.55
N ALA A 384 -1.38 14.91 -5.51
CA ALA A 384 -0.54 14.98 -4.31
C ALA A 384 -1.08 15.94 -3.22
N ILE A 385 -2.20 16.60 -3.48
CA ILE A 385 -2.90 17.47 -2.53
C ILE A 385 -3.86 16.62 -1.70
N VAL A 386 -3.63 16.55 -0.40
CA VAL A 386 -4.56 15.87 0.51
C VAL A 386 -5.79 16.76 0.69
N SER A 387 -6.97 16.23 0.33
CA SER A 387 -8.28 16.86 0.56
C SER A 387 -9.31 15.79 0.93
N MET A 388 -10.42 16.21 1.54
CA MET A 388 -11.45 15.32 2.06
C MET A 388 -12.76 15.50 1.30
N PHE A 389 -13.31 14.40 0.79
CA PHE A 389 -14.66 14.35 0.23
C PHE A 389 -15.65 13.83 1.30
N LEU A 390 -16.76 14.55 1.50
CA LEU A 390 -17.81 14.17 2.47
C LEU A 390 -19.16 13.89 1.80
N GLY A 391 -19.32 14.25 0.55
CA GLY A 391 -20.60 14.20 -0.15
C GLY A 391 -21.52 15.36 0.21
N THR A 392 -22.66 15.42 -0.48
CA THR A 392 -23.57 16.57 -0.41
C THR A 392 -24.27 16.68 0.93
N GLU A 393 -24.75 15.56 1.48
CA GLU A 393 -25.55 15.57 2.71
C GLU A 393 -24.73 16.02 3.92
N LEU A 394 -23.60 15.33 4.20
CA LEU A 394 -22.75 15.72 5.34
C LEU A 394 -22.19 17.14 5.18
N THR A 395 -21.87 17.56 3.95
CA THR A 395 -21.43 18.93 3.71
C THR A 395 -22.53 19.93 4.07
N ASN A 396 -23.79 19.65 3.78
CA ASN A 396 -24.90 20.52 4.14
C ASN A 396 -25.19 20.50 5.65
N VAL A 397 -25.05 19.34 6.30
CA VAL A 397 -25.11 19.22 7.78
C VAL A 397 -24.05 20.13 8.42
N LEU A 398 -22.80 20.04 7.96
CA LEU A 398 -21.68 20.84 8.49
C LEU A 398 -21.88 22.35 8.24
N LYS A 399 -22.45 22.75 7.08
CA LYS A 399 -22.81 24.15 6.80
C LYS A 399 -23.91 24.65 7.74
N ALA A 400 -24.91 23.83 8.06
CA ALA A 400 -25.95 24.18 9.03
C ALA A 400 -25.39 24.38 10.44
N ILE A 401 -24.47 23.48 10.85
CA ILE A 401 -23.73 23.58 12.13
C ILE A 401 -22.89 24.87 12.17
N GLU A 402 -22.15 25.17 11.11
CA GLU A 402 -21.37 26.41 10.98
C GLU A 402 -22.24 27.64 11.13
N ALA A 403 -23.40 27.64 10.46
CA ALA A 403 -24.35 28.76 10.52
C ALA A 403 -25.15 28.86 11.82
N GLY A 404 -25.10 27.82 12.67
CA GLY A 404 -25.90 27.72 13.91
C GLY A 404 -27.40 27.61 13.66
N VAL A 405 -27.78 26.97 12.53
CA VAL A 405 -29.19 26.77 12.13
C VAL A 405 -29.53 25.29 12.12
N GLU A 406 -30.82 24.99 12.36
CA GLU A 406 -31.29 23.60 12.28
C GLU A 406 -31.19 23.05 10.83
N TYR A 407 -30.58 21.87 10.68
CA TYR A 407 -30.54 21.18 9.41
C TYR A 407 -31.88 20.57 9.05
N LYS A 408 -32.32 20.78 7.81
CA LYS A 408 -33.52 20.14 7.24
C LYS A 408 -33.12 19.17 6.17
N PRO A 409 -33.34 17.85 6.36
CA PRO A 409 -33.03 16.85 5.36
C PRO A 409 -33.73 17.14 4.03
N ALA A 410 -33.04 16.90 2.92
CA ALA A 410 -33.65 16.87 1.61
C ALA A 410 -34.54 15.62 1.49
N ASP A 411 -35.62 15.70 0.69
CA ASP A 411 -36.51 14.56 0.47
C ASP A 411 -35.73 13.44 -0.27
N GLU A 412 -35.63 12.27 0.34
CA GLU A 412 -34.97 11.11 -0.24
C GLU A 412 -35.84 10.53 -1.36
N GLY A 413 -35.56 10.89 -2.61
CA GLY A 413 -36.26 10.35 -3.75
C GLY A 413 -35.92 8.88 -4.02
N GLU A 414 -36.91 8.06 -4.33
CA GLU A 414 -36.68 6.72 -4.91
C GLU A 414 -36.22 6.83 -6.37
N LEU A 415 -35.14 6.10 -6.72
CA LEU A 415 -34.76 5.88 -8.12
C LEU A 415 -35.67 4.81 -8.71
N LYS A 416 -36.60 5.24 -9.56
CA LYS A 416 -37.47 4.33 -10.35
C LYS A 416 -36.83 4.10 -11.72
N LEU A 417 -36.24 2.93 -11.89
CA LEU A 417 -35.85 2.46 -13.22
C LEU A 417 -37.14 2.15 -14.00
N SER A 418 -37.29 2.73 -15.19
CA SER A 418 -38.48 2.49 -16.03
C SER A 418 -38.51 1.04 -16.49
N GLY A 419 -39.34 0.23 -15.85
CA GLY A 419 -39.58 -1.18 -16.20
C GLY A 419 -40.41 -1.87 -15.11
N ASN A 420 -41.49 -2.55 -15.51
CA ASN A 420 -42.50 -3.13 -14.60
C ASN A 420 -41.95 -4.24 -13.67
N VAL A 421 -40.74 -4.75 -13.90
CA VAL A 421 -40.14 -5.85 -13.15
C VAL A 421 -38.88 -5.42 -12.38
N LEU A 422 -38.42 -4.19 -12.54
CA LEU A 422 -37.24 -3.69 -11.87
C LEU A 422 -37.62 -3.11 -10.47
N PRO A 423 -36.89 -3.46 -9.42
CA PRO A 423 -37.16 -2.92 -8.08
C PRO A 423 -36.87 -1.41 -8.05
N ALA A 424 -37.65 -0.69 -7.23
CA ALA A 424 -37.29 0.67 -6.87
C ALA A 424 -36.04 0.64 -5.99
N LEU A 425 -35.06 1.46 -6.31
CA LEU A 425 -33.81 1.59 -5.53
C LEU A 425 -33.92 2.82 -4.64
N LYS A 426 -33.55 2.69 -3.38
CA LYS A 426 -33.33 3.86 -2.53
C LYS A 426 -32.14 4.63 -3.09
N LYS A 427 -32.28 5.95 -3.22
CA LYS A 427 -31.17 6.81 -3.60
C LYS A 427 -30.17 6.82 -2.43
N ASP A 428 -28.94 6.40 -2.72
CA ASP A 428 -27.84 6.57 -1.77
C ASP A 428 -27.40 8.04 -1.79
N ASN A 429 -27.30 8.64 -0.63
CA ASN A 429 -26.88 10.04 -0.49
C ASN A 429 -25.36 10.20 -0.46
N THR A 430 -24.61 9.09 -0.44
CA THR A 430 -23.15 9.05 -0.47
C THR A 430 -22.70 8.64 -1.86
N ASP A 431 -22.31 9.61 -2.69
CA ASP A 431 -21.62 9.33 -3.95
C ASP A 431 -20.12 9.14 -3.68
N ARG A 432 -19.43 8.41 -4.56
CA ARG A 432 -17.98 8.25 -4.51
C ARG A 432 -17.32 9.27 -5.44
N ASN A 433 -16.39 10.07 -4.90
CA ASN A 433 -15.57 10.96 -5.73
C ASN A 433 -14.24 10.26 -6.04
N ARG A 434 -14.09 9.74 -7.25
CA ARG A 434 -12.88 9.06 -7.73
C ARG A 434 -11.62 9.92 -7.68
N THR A 435 -11.77 11.24 -7.70
CA THR A 435 -10.65 12.19 -7.71
C THR A 435 -10.20 12.60 -6.31
N SER A 436 -10.95 12.25 -5.26
CA SER A 436 -10.61 12.61 -3.89
C SER A 436 -9.57 11.65 -3.32
N PRO A 437 -8.50 12.16 -2.70
CA PRO A 437 -7.50 11.32 -2.03
C PRO A 437 -7.99 10.72 -0.71
N PHE A 438 -8.99 11.33 -0.06
CA PHE A 438 -9.55 10.86 1.21
C PHE A 438 -11.06 11.10 1.22
N ALA A 439 -11.84 10.04 1.04
CA ALA A 439 -13.28 10.12 0.85
C ALA A 439 -14.05 9.40 1.96
N PHE A 440 -15.11 10.05 2.49
CA PHE A 440 -16.09 9.40 3.35
C PHE A 440 -17.06 8.58 2.49
N THR A 441 -17.17 7.29 2.77
CA THR A 441 -17.99 6.36 1.98
C THR A 441 -19.04 5.65 2.84
N GLY A 442 -19.84 6.44 3.57
CA GLY A 442 -20.99 5.99 4.34
C GLY A 442 -20.69 5.71 5.82
N ASN A 443 -19.70 4.93 6.17
CA ASN A 443 -19.33 4.60 7.55
C ASN A 443 -17.83 4.36 7.74
N LYS A 444 -17.01 4.83 6.80
CA LYS A 444 -15.57 4.69 6.77
C LYS A 444 -14.95 5.76 5.88
N PHE A 445 -13.66 5.95 6.01
CA PHE A 445 -12.86 6.77 5.10
C PHE A 445 -12.00 5.90 4.19
N GLU A 446 -12.03 6.20 2.91
CA GLU A 446 -11.23 5.57 1.87
C GLU A 446 -10.02 6.46 1.55
N PHE A 447 -8.83 6.02 1.95
CA PHE A 447 -7.57 6.70 1.61
C PHE A 447 -6.99 6.10 0.33
N ARG A 448 -7.10 6.83 -0.77
CA ARG A 448 -6.86 6.37 -2.15
C ARG A 448 -5.43 6.57 -2.66
N MET A 449 -4.58 7.24 -1.89
CA MET A 449 -3.22 7.59 -2.31
C MET A 449 -2.21 6.45 -2.13
N VAL A 450 -2.55 5.37 -1.45
CA VAL A 450 -1.62 4.27 -1.14
C VAL A 450 -1.23 3.53 -2.41
N GLY A 451 0.06 3.36 -2.65
CA GLY A 451 0.58 2.59 -3.79
C GLY A 451 0.40 1.08 -3.63
N SER A 452 0.25 0.36 -4.73
CA SER A 452 -0.01 -1.09 -4.69
C SER A 452 1.10 -1.92 -4.08
N ALA A 453 2.37 -1.51 -4.21
CA ALA A 453 3.52 -2.17 -3.59
C ALA A 453 3.70 -1.85 -2.10
N ALA A 454 3.05 -0.79 -1.59
CA ALA A 454 3.25 -0.31 -0.24
C ALA A 454 2.60 -1.22 0.80
N SER A 455 3.20 -1.30 2.01
CA SER A 455 2.51 -1.81 3.19
C SER A 455 1.49 -0.78 3.68
N ILE A 456 0.29 -1.21 4.04
CA ILE A 456 -0.72 -0.34 4.62
C ILE A 456 -0.41 0.05 6.08
N ALA A 457 0.64 -0.51 6.70
CA ALA A 457 1.05 -0.13 8.06
C ALA A 457 1.34 1.37 8.17
N GLY A 458 2.11 1.94 7.24
CA GLY A 458 2.46 3.37 7.25
C GLY A 458 1.24 4.29 7.29
N PRO A 459 0.33 4.26 6.31
CA PRO A 459 -0.89 5.05 6.31
C PRO A 459 -1.73 4.89 7.58
N ASN A 460 -1.87 3.66 8.08
CA ASN A 460 -2.68 3.40 9.26
C ASN A 460 -2.02 3.87 10.57
N VAL A 461 -0.68 3.81 10.68
CA VAL A 461 0.04 4.45 11.79
C VAL A 461 -0.27 5.94 11.85
N ILE A 462 -0.22 6.61 10.71
CA ILE A 462 -0.48 8.05 10.63
C ILE A 462 -1.94 8.35 10.96
N LEU A 463 -2.91 7.68 10.32
CA LEU A 463 -4.34 7.88 10.59
C LEU A 463 -4.67 7.70 12.07
N ASN A 464 -4.19 6.61 12.68
CA ASN A 464 -4.41 6.34 14.09
C ASN A 464 -3.79 7.43 14.99
N ALA A 465 -2.55 7.85 14.68
CA ALA A 465 -1.83 8.84 15.49
C ALA A 465 -2.50 10.22 15.46
N ILE A 466 -2.83 10.72 14.27
CA ILE A 466 -3.41 12.06 14.10
C ILE A 466 -4.84 12.13 14.63
N VAL A 467 -5.61 11.05 14.49
CA VAL A 467 -6.97 10.97 15.05
C VAL A 467 -6.92 10.84 16.57
N ALA A 468 -5.97 10.07 17.13
CA ALA A 468 -5.75 10.00 18.58
C ALA A 468 -5.42 11.37 19.16
N GLU A 469 -4.56 12.16 18.51
CA GLU A 469 -4.22 13.52 18.93
C GLU A 469 -5.44 14.43 18.98
N ALA A 470 -6.23 14.44 17.90
CA ALA A 470 -7.46 15.25 17.85
C ALA A 470 -8.48 14.82 18.93
N LEU A 471 -8.65 13.52 19.17
CA LEU A 471 -9.56 13.00 20.19
C LEU A 471 -9.07 13.31 21.62
N GLU A 472 -7.76 13.28 21.88
CA GLU A 472 -7.22 13.67 23.19
C GLU A 472 -7.45 15.16 23.48
N GLU A 473 -7.19 16.05 22.49
CA GLU A 473 -7.49 17.48 22.63
C GLU A 473 -8.99 17.74 22.86
N PHE A 474 -9.85 16.98 22.17
CA PHE A 474 -11.30 17.09 22.37
C PHE A 474 -11.70 16.62 23.77
N ALA A 475 -11.14 15.53 24.25
CA ALA A 475 -11.40 15.03 25.59
C ALA A 475 -10.98 16.04 26.67
N ASP A 476 -9.80 16.66 26.54
CA ASP A 476 -9.32 17.69 27.49
C ASP A 476 -10.30 18.88 27.59
N LYS A 477 -10.84 19.34 26.44
CA LYS A 477 -11.83 20.44 26.43
C LYS A 477 -13.16 20.02 27.01
N LEU A 478 -13.65 18.84 26.67
CA LEU A 478 -14.98 18.35 27.12
C LEU A 478 -15.01 17.96 28.59
N GLU A 479 -13.89 17.41 29.12
CA GLU A 479 -13.77 17.12 30.57
C GLU A 479 -13.76 18.38 31.43
N ALA A 480 -13.31 19.51 30.89
CA ALA A 480 -13.31 20.80 31.56
C ALA A 480 -14.65 21.55 31.46
N ALA A 481 -15.59 21.09 30.62
CA ALA A 481 -16.85 21.78 30.35
C ALA A 481 -17.87 21.60 31.46
N ALA A 482 -18.61 22.67 31.78
CA ALA A 482 -19.68 22.63 32.75
C ALA A 482 -20.99 22.00 32.21
N ASP A 483 -21.23 22.15 30.90
CA ASP A 483 -22.34 21.56 30.16
C ASP A 483 -21.79 20.77 29.00
N PHE A 484 -21.82 19.45 29.10
CA PHE A 484 -21.21 18.54 28.13
C PHE A 484 -21.89 18.62 26.76
N ASP A 485 -23.22 18.60 26.71
CA ASP A 485 -23.97 18.56 25.45
C ASP A 485 -23.75 19.85 24.63
N ALA A 486 -23.83 21.00 25.31
CA ALA A 486 -23.55 22.30 24.70
C ALA A 486 -22.09 22.39 24.23
N ALA A 487 -21.15 21.87 25.04
CA ALA A 487 -19.73 21.87 24.69
C ALA A 487 -19.40 21.00 23.46
N VAL A 488 -20.05 19.84 23.32
CA VAL A 488 -19.89 18.97 22.12
C VAL A 488 -20.35 19.72 20.87
N VAL A 489 -21.52 20.34 20.89
CA VAL A 489 -22.05 21.07 19.71
C VAL A 489 -21.12 22.23 19.33
N GLU A 490 -20.67 23.03 20.31
CA GLU A 490 -19.78 24.14 20.03
C GLU A 490 -18.39 23.70 19.57
N LEU A 491 -17.83 22.63 20.17
CA LEU A 491 -16.54 22.07 19.75
C LEU A 491 -16.57 21.55 18.29
N VAL A 492 -17.65 20.86 17.91
CA VAL A 492 -17.86 20.44 16.51
C VAL A 492 -17.92 21.66 15.60
N ARG A 493 -18.69 22.69 15.99
CA ARG A 493 -18.84 23.93 15.22
C ARG A 493 -17.50 24.65 15.04
N GLU A 494 -16.77 24.90 16.14
CA GLU A 494 -15.46 25.57 16.11
C GLU A 494 -14.47 24.80 15.21
N THR A 495 -14.45 23.47 15.34
CA THR A 495 -13.57 22.58 14.54
C THR A 495 -13.89 22.67 13.05
N VAL A 496 -15.18 22.60 12.69
CA VAL A 496 -15.58 22.70 11.27
C VAL A 496 -15.17 24.06 10.70
N ILE A 497 -15.41 25.16 11.42
CA ILE A 497 -15.02 26.51 10.98
C ILE A 497 -13.51 26.60 10.75
N ALA A 498 -12.71 26.08 11.68
CA ALA A 498 -11.25 26.17 11.61
C ALA A 498 -10.64 25.29 10.49
N HIS A 499 -11.21 24.11 10.22
CA HIS A 499 -10.59 23.08 9.39
C HIS A 499 -11.33 22.78 8.07
N LYS A 500 -12.44 23.46 7.76
CA LYS A 500 -13.23 23.25 6.52
C LYS A 500 -12.43 23.44 5.23
N ARG A 501 -11.26 24.07 5.28
CA ARG A 501 -10.40 24.27 4.11
C ARG A 501 -9.96 22.97 3.45
N ILE A 502 -9.92 21.86 4.21
CA ILE A 502 -9.54 20.53 3.73
C ILE A 502 -10.68 19.84 2.95
N ILE A 503 -11.93 20.29 3.15
CA ILE A 503 -13.12 19.67 2.54
C ILE A 503 -13.25 20.16 1.10
N PHE A 504 -13.25 19.20 0.16
CA PHE A 504 -13.43 19.47 -1.25
C PHE A 504 -14.26 18.34 -1.91
N ASN A 505 -15.40 18.72 -2.51
CA ASN A 505 -16.33 17.78 -3.15
C ASN A 505 -16.30 17.88 -4.69
N GLY A 506 -15.39 18.67 -5.26
CA GLY A 506 -15.24 18.86 -6.69
C GLY A 506 -14.29 17.88 -7.36
N ASP A 507 -13.97 18.17 -8.63
CA ASP A 507 -13.02 17.40 -9.43
C ASP A 507 -11.57 17.78 -9.04
N GLY A 508 -10.87 16.83 -8.39
CA GLY A 508 -9.49 16.98 -7.93
C GLY A 508 -8.44 16.98 -9.04
N TYR A 509 -8.79 16.65 -10.29
CA TYR A 509 -7.84 16.61 -11.41
C TYR A 509 -7.67 17.94 -12.13
N THR A 510 -8.50 18.92 -11.81
CA THR A 510 -8.47 20.21 -12.52
C THR A 510 -7.34 21.13 -12.05
N ASP A 511 -6.76 21.90 -12.97
CA ASP A 511 -5.79 22.95 -12.62
C ASP A 511 -6.42 24.01 -11.70
N ALA A 512 -7.73 24.26 -11.86
CA ALA A 512 -8.48 25.14 -10.99
C ALA A 512 -8.44 24.71 -9.53
N TRP A 513 -8.49 23.39 -9.27
CA TRP A 513 -8.33 22.86 -7.92
C TRP A 513 -6.93 23.12 -7.35
N VAL A 514 -5.89 22.96 -8.16
CA VAL A 514 -4.51 23.22 -7.70
C VAL A 514 -4.36 24.68 -7.23
N GLU A 515 -4.91 25.63 -7.98
CA GLU A 515 -4.87 27.06 -7.59
C GLU A 515 -5.76 27.36 -6.38
N GLU A 516 -6.94 26.74 -6.30
CA GLU A 516 -7.83 26.85 -5.14
C GLU A 516 -7.18 26.26 -3.87
N ALA A 517 -6.60 25.08 -3.94
CA ALA A 517 -5.91 24.41 -2.83
C ALA A 517 -4.77 25.29 -2.31
N LYS A 518 -3.98 25.88 -3.21
CA LYS A 518 -2.94 26.85 -2.86
C LYS A 518 -3.51 28.07 -2.13
N SER A 519 -4.62 28.63 -2.61
CA SER A 519 -5.28 29.77 -1.96
C SER A 519 -5.83 29.43 -0.57
N ARG A 520 -6.23 28.18 -0.35
CA ARG A 520 -6.65 27.63 0.95
C ARG A 520 -5.47 27.31 1.88
N GLY A 521 -4.22 27.38 1.41
CA GLY A 521 -3.01 27.04 2.15
C GLY A 521 -2.81 25.53 2.32
N LEU A 522 -3.36 24.71 1.42
CA LEU A 522 -3.11 23.27 1.38
C LEU A 522 -1.76 22.97 0.72
N LEU A 523 -1.13 21.88 1.17
CA LEU A 523 0.16 21.44 0.64
C LEU A 523 -0.03 20.66 -0.67
N ASN A 524 0.90 20.89 -1.62
CA ASN A 524 0.99 20.12 -2.85
C ASN A 524 2.42 19.58 -2.99
N LEU A 525 2.72 18.51 -2.25
CA LEU A 525 4.04 17.88 -2.20
C LEU A 525 4.11 16.80 -3.30
N LYS A 526 4.52 17.21 -4.50
CA LYS A 526 4.42 16.38 -5.71
C LYS A 526 5.36 15.19 -5.70
N SER A 527 6.56 15.35 -5.14
CA SER A 527 7.59 14.29 -5.14
C SER A 527 7.92 13.80 -3.73
N THR A 528 8.48 12.61 -3.66
CA THR A 528 8.97 12.02 -2.42
C THR A 528 10.08 12.85 -1.76
N PRO A 529 11.12 13.33 -2.46
CA PRO A 529 12.14 14.19 -1.85
C PRO A 529 11.59 15.51 -1.29
N GLU A 530 10.55 16.05 -1.93
CA GLU A 530 9.86 17.26 -1.44
C GLU A 530 9.02 16.99 -0.19
N ALA A 531 8.40 15.83 -0.10
CA ALA A 531 7.51 15.45 1.02
C ALA A 531 8.28 15.02 2.28
N LEU A 532 9.29 14.16 2.14
CA LEU A 532 9.95 13.50 3.25
C LEU A 532 10.54 14.44 4.33
N PRO A 533 11.11 15.64 4.02
CA PRO A 533 11.61 16.56 5.04
C PRO A 533 10.56 17.01 6.06
N TYR A 534 9.28 16.95 5.71
CA TYR A 534 8.20 17.28 6.64
C TYR A 534 8.09 16.27 7.80
N MET A 535 8.61 15.05 7.66
CA MET A 535 8.59 14.03 8.72
C MET A 535 9.24 14.53 10.02
N VAL A 536 10.32 15.31 9.91
CA VAL A 536 11.10 15.82 11.04
C VAL A 536 10.74 17.25 11.46
N LYS A 537 9.59 17.78 11.01
CA LYS A 537 9.05 19.01 11.59
C LYS A 537 8.69 18.82 13.06
N GLU A 538 8.91 19.84 13.87
CA GLU A 538 8.68 19.82 15.32
C GLU A 538 7.32 19.22 15.70
N LYS A 539 6.24 19.69 15.04
CA LYS A 539 4.88 19.18 15.30
C LYS A 539 4.76 17.66 15.09
N ASN A 540 5.43 17.13 14.05
CA ASN A 540 5.34 15.73 13.66
C ASN A 540 6.17 14.84 14.58
N ILE A 541 7.38 15.27 14.96
CA ILE A 541 8.17 14.60 16.00
C ILE A 541 7.40 14.58 17.32
N SER A 542 6.86 15.74 17.73
CA SER A 542 6.09 15.86 18.97
C SER A 542 4.89 14.93 19.02
N LEU A 543 4.17 14.78 17.91
CA LEU A 543 3.06 13.82 17.78
C LEU A 543 3.49 12.39 18.12
N PHE A 544 4.54 11.90 17.45
CA PHE A 544 5.01 10.53 17.64
C PHE A 544 5.57 10.27 19.04
N VAL A 545 6.32 11.23 19.57
CA VAL A 545 6.94 11.13 20.89
C VAL A 545 5.88 11.22 22.00
N LYS A 546 4.95 12.18 21.91
CA LYS A 546 3.84 12.35 22.87
C LYS A 546 3.03 11.07 23.01
N HIS A 547 2.72 10.42 21.91
CA HIS A 547 1.93 9.19 21.91
C HIS A 547 2.76 7.91 22.11
N GLY A 548 4.08 8.01 22.24
CA GLY A 548 4.97 6.86 22.40
C GLY A 548 4.99 5.91 21.21
N ILE A 549 4.66 6.42 20.00
CA ILE A 549 4.64 5.62 18.77
C ILE A 549 6.05 5.41 18.25
N LEU A 550 6.83 6.50 18.14
CA LEU A 550 8.24 6.51 17.76
C LEU A 550 9.00 7.50 18.62
N THR A 551 10.26 7.20 18.89
CA THR A 551 11.22 8.17 19.43
C THR A 551 11.67 9.13 18.33
N GLU A 552 12.24 10.29 18.70
CA GLU A 552 12.80 11.22 17.71
C GLU A 552 13.89 10.55 16.86
N ALA A 553 14.75 9.73 17.47
CA ALA A 553 15.79 8.99 16.77
C ALA A 553 15.20 8.03 15.72
N GLU A 554 14.13 7.30 16.07
CA GLU A 554 13.41 6.41 15.14
C GLU A 554 12.73 7.18 13.99
N VAL A 555 12.19 8.38 14.23
CA VAL A 555 11.61 9.25 13.18
C VAL A 555 12.70 9.69 12.20
N ARG A 556 13.85 10.17 12.71
CA ARG A 556 14.98 10.60 11.88
C ARG A 556 15.58 9.45 11.07
N SER A 557 15.70 8.29 11.67
CA SER A 557 16.16 7.07 10.99
C SER A 557 15.24 6.69 9.83
N ARG A 558 13.92 6.77 10.01
CA ARG A 558 12.95 6.46 8.95
C ARG A 558 13.03 7.44 7.78
N LEU A 559 13.28 8.71 8.05
CA LEU A 559 13.56 9.71 7.02
C LEU A 559 14.78 9.29 6.17
N GLU A 560 15.89 8.97 6.83
CA GLU A 560 17.14 8.57 6.16
C GLU A 560 16.91 7.33 5.29
N ILE A 561 16.30 6.27 5.85
CA ILE A 561 15.97 5.05 5.11
C ILE A 561 15.10 5.34 3.89
N SER A 562 14.10 6.22 4.01
CA SER A 562 13.16 6.52 2.92
C SER A 562 13.85 7.29 1.78
N LEU A 563 14.72 8.26 2.11
CA LEU A 563 15.50 9.01 1.13
C LEU A 563 16.51 8.11 0.39
N GLU A 564 17.21 7.25 1.14
CA GLU A 564 18.11 6.26 0.54
C GLU A 564 17.38 5.29 -0.39
N ASN A 565 16.20 4.80 0.01
CA ASN A 565 15.42 3.89 -0.81
C ASN A 565 14.95 4.55 -2.10
N TYR A 566 14.52 5.82 -2.03
CA TYR A 566 14.19 6.61 -3.21
C TYR A 566 15.37 6.69 -4.18
N SER A 567 16.54 7.11 -3.71
CA SER A 567 17.74 7.25 -4.51
C SER A 567 18.18 5.91 -5.13
N LYS A 568 18.14 4.83 -4.34
CA LYS A 568 18.50 3.48 -4.80
C LYS A 568 17.54 2.96 -5.87
N ALA A 569 16.23 3.21 -5.74
CA ALA A 569 15.24 2.81 -6.74
C ALA A 569 15.50 3.48 -8.10
N ILE A 570 15.62 4.81 -8.12
CA ILE A 570 15.89 5.57 -9.35
C ILE A 570 17.25 5.17 -9.96
N ARG A 571 18.27 4.93 -9.12
CA ARG A 571 19.57 4.44 -9.59
C ARG A 571 19.47 3.09 -10.30
N ILE A 572 18.71 2.14 -9.74
CA ILE A 572 18.49 0.83 -10.36
C ILE A 572 17.80 0.98 -11.72
N GLU A 573 16.78 1.81 -11.79
CA GLU A 573 16.06 2.11 -13.03
C GLU A 573 17.00 2.71 -14.09
N ALA A 574 17.78 3.73 -13.73
CA ALA A 574 18.73 4.36 -14.65
C ALA A 574 19.78 3.38 -15.17
N LEU A 575 20.33 2.53 -14.31
CA LEU A 575 21.28 1.49 -14.71
C LEU A 575 20.63 0.44 -15.62
N ALA A 576 19.38 0.05 -15.36
CA ALA A 576 18.64 -0.88 -16.19
C ALA A 576 18.34 -0.29 -17.57
N MET A 577 17.99 1.01 -17.66
CA MET A 577 17.82 1.71 -18.94
C MET A 577 19.10 1.67 -19.77
N LEU A 578 20.25 2.01 -19.19
CA LEU A 578 21.55 1.97 -19.86
C LEU A 578 21.89 0.54 -20.33
N ASP A 579 21.64 -0.46 -19.48
CA ASP A 579 21.90 -1.86 -19.84
C ASP A 579 21.05 -2.32 -21.03
N MET A 580 19.75 -2.01 -21.05
CA MET A 580 18.86 -2.30 -22.17
C MET A 580 19.26 -1.55 -23.44
N LEU A 581 19.62 -0.28 -23.31
CA LEU A 581 19.98 0.54 -24.46
C LEU A 581 21.22 0.00 -25.17
N PHE A 582 22.32 -0.22 -24.44
CA PHE A 582 23.57 -0.62 -25.02
C PHE A 582 23.61 -2.09 -25.47
N LYS A 583 22.88 -2.97 -24.78
CA LYS A 583 22.89 -4.41 -25.08
C LYS A 583 21.81 -4.85 -26.06
N ASP A 584 20.69 -4.15 -26.08
CA ASP A 584 19.50 -4.61 -26.80
C ASP A 584 19.06 -3.60 -27.87
N ILE A 585 18.79 -2.32 -27.51
CA ILE A 585 18.14 -1.34 -28.38
C ILE A 585 19.07 -0.86 -29.51
N LEU A 586 20.24 -0.33 -29.18
CA LEU A 586 21.17 0.19 -30.16
C LEU A 586 21.70 -0.89 -31.12
N PRO A 587 22.08 -2.11 -30.68
CA PRO A 587 22.42 -3.20 -31.56
C PRO A 587 21.29 -3.59 -32.52
N ALA A 588 20.03 -3.65 -32.04
CA ALA A 588 18.89 -3.97 -32.90
C ALA A 588 18.62 -2.88 -33.95
N ALA A 589 18.72 -1.61 -33.58
CA ALA A 589 18.59 -0.48 -34.49
C ALA A 589 19.70 -0.48 -35.57
N ALA A 590 20.92 -0.79 -35.18
CA ALA A 590 22.07 -0.90 -36.12
C ALA A 590 21.85 -2.03 -37.13
N LEU A 591 21.38 -3.20 -36.70
CA LEU A 591 21.04 -4.32 -37.57
C LEU A 591 19.94 -3.95 -38.58
N TYR A 592 18.86 -3.32 -38.12
CA TYR A 592 17.77 -2.91 -38.99
C TYR A 592 18.20 -1.83 -39.98
N THR A 593 19.01 -0.87 -39.54
CA THR A 593 19.59 0.16 -40.42
C THR A 593 20.48 -0.47 -41.50
N ALA A 594 21.26 -1.47 -41.13
CA ALA A 594 22.11 -2.19 -42.11
C ALA A 594 21.27 -2.89 -43.19
N ASP A 595 20.19 -3.59 -42.82
CA ASP A 595 19.28 -4.25 -43.74
C ASP A 595 18.57 -3.24 -44.68
N LEU A 596 18.07 -2.12 -44.13
CA LEU A 596 17.45 -1.05 -44.91
C LEU A 596 18.41 -0.43 -45.93
N THR A 597 19.64 -0.14 -45.51
CA THR A 597 20.66 0.45 -46.42
C THR A 597 21.11 -0.52 -47.49
N ALA A 598 21.21 -1.81 -47.17
CA ALA A 598 21.51 -2.86 -48.16
C ALA A 598 20.36 -2.98 -49.20
N ALA A 599 19.10 -2.97 -48.75
CA ALA A 599 17.93 -2.99 -49.62
C ALA A 599 17.86 -1.74 -50.54
N ALA A 600 18.09 -0.54 -49.97
CA ALA A 600 18.16 0.70 -50.74
C ALA A 600 19.22 0.67 -51.83
N LYS A 601 20.43 0.17 -51.49
CA LYS A 601 21.55 0.01 -52.45
C LYS A 601 21.16 -0.95 -53.57
N SER A 602 20.65 -2.13 -53.26
CA SER A 602 20.26 -3.12 -54.27
C SER A 602 19.13 -2.62 -55.17
N LYS A 603 18.14 -1.89 -54.64
CA LYS A 603 17.10 -1.26 -55.44
C LYS A 603 17.63 -0.22 -56.40
N LYS A 604 18.58 0.62 -55.93
CA LYS A 604 19.24 1.62 -56.76
C LYS A 604 20.02 0.99 -57.93
N GLU A 605 20.71 -0.11 -57.70
CA GLU A 605 21.46 -0.87 -58.73
C GLU A 605 20.52 -1.44 -59.79
N LEU A 606 19.28 -1.77 -59.44
CA LEU A 606 18.23 -2.27 -60.34
C LEU A 606 17.37 -1.16 -60.96
N GLY A 607 17.63 0.11 -60.70
CA GLY A 607 16.82 1.23 -61.14
C GLY A 607 15.45 1.35 -60.46
N ILE A 608 15.25 0.70 -59.32
CA ILE A 608 14.03 0.75 -58.52
C ILE A 608 14.14 1.87 -57.48
N ALA A 609 13.07 2.58 -57.21
CA ALA A 609 13.06 3.60 -56.16
C ALA A 609 13.28 2.97 -54.78
N GLY A 610 14.25 3.49 -54.01
CA GLY A 610 14.58 3.08 -52.65
C GLY A 610 14.39 4.21 -51.61
N SER A 611 13.45 5.12 -51.87
CA SER A 611 13.22 6.28 -51.02
C SER A 611 12.74 5.93 -49.61
N PHE A 612 11.86 4.93 -49.48
CA PHE A 612 11.35 4.44 -48.20
C PHE A 612 12.48 3.95 -47.30
N GLU A 613 13.32 3.03 -47.79
CA GLU A 613 14.40 2.45 -47.01
C GLU A 613 15.46 3.49 -46.62
N THR A 614 15.76 4.43 -47.51
CA THR A 614 16.72 5.50 -47.24
C THR A 614 16.19 6.49 -46.19
N GLU A 615 14.92 6.88 -46.29
CA GLU A 615 14.30 7.78 -45.33
C GLU A 615 14.18 7.14 -43.92
N LEU A 616 13.70 5.90 -43.88
CA LEU A 616 13.58 5.17 -42.63
C LEU A 616 14.92 4.92 -41.95
N ALA A 617 15.93 4.47 -42.72
CA ALA A 617 17.29 4.29 -42.22
C ALA A 617 17.87 5.59 -41.65
N SER A 618 17.61 6.73 -42.30
CA SER A 618 18.06 8.04 -41.82
C SER A 618 17.39 8.44 -40.49
N LYS A 619 16.06 8.23 -40.35
CA LYS A 619 15.33 8.49 -39.10
C LYS A 619 15.88 7.64 -37.97
N ILE A 620 16.03 6.32 -38.17
CA ILE A 620 16.55 5.38 -37.17
C ILE A 620 17.98 5.77 -36.77
N ALA A 621 18.84 6.12 -37.71
CA ALA A 621 20.21 6.53 -37.42
C ALA A 621 20.28 7.84 -36.60
N THR A 622 19.39 8.80 -36.88
CA THR A 622 19.28 10.04 -36.13
C THR A 622 18.83 9.78 -34.67
N LEU A 623 17.79 8.97 -34.48
CA LEU A 623 17.31 8.62 -33.11
C LEU A 623 18.37 7.78 -32.38
N SER A 624 19.06 6.85 -33.04
CA SER A 624 20.13 6.07 -32.40
C SER A 624 21.28 6.95 -31.92
N SER A 625 21.64 7.99 -32.70
CA SER A 625 22.67 8.97 -32.32
C SER A 625 22.21 9.83 -31.13
N LEU A 626 20.94 10.23 -31.10
CA LEU A 626 20.35 10.96 -29.97
C LEU A 626 20.38 10.09 -28.71
N LEU A 627 19.87 8.86 -28.79
CA LEU A 627 19.88 7.88 -27.71
C LEU A 627 21.26 7.64 -27.13
N TYR A 628 22.28 7.51 -28.01
CA TYR A 628 23.65 7.36 -27.55
C TYR A 628 24.14 8.59 -26.78
N THR A 629 23.82 9.79 -27.26
CA THR A 629 24.18 11.06 -26.59
C THR A 629 23.50 11.21 -25.23
N ASP A 630 22.21 10.94 -25.16
CA ASP A 630 21.44 11.01 -23.93
C ASP A 630 21.89 9.93 -22.92
N ALA A 631 22.26 8.76 -23.39
CA ALA A 631 22.82 7.70 -22.53
C ALA A 631 24.17 8.10 -21.91
N GLU A 632 25.08 8.70 -22.70
CA GLU A 632 26.36 9.20 -22.16
C GLU A 632 26.13 10.35 -21.17
N LYS A 633 25.10 11.19 -21.38
CA LYS A 633 24.68 12.23 -20.42
C LYS A 633 24.18 11.61 -19.12
N LEU A 634 23.25 10.64 -19.20
CA LEU A 634 22.74 9.92 -18.04
C LEU A 634 23.86 9.22 -17.25
N LYS A 635 24.80 8.58 -17.97
CA LYS A 635 25.94 7.90 -17.36
C LYS A 635 26.88 8.88 -16.65
N ALA A 636 27.14 10.04 -17.24
CA ALA A 636 27.92 11.11 -16.61
C ALA A 636 27.19 11.62 -15.35
N GLY A 637 25.88 11.90 -15.45
CA GLY A 637 25.05 12.30 -14.30
C GLY A 637 25.08 11.31 -13.14
N LEU A 638 25.06 10.01 -13.42
CA LEU A 638 25.21 8.97 -12.39
C LEU A 638 26.61 8.97 -11.73
N GLY A 639 27.63 9.47 -12.40
CA GLY A 639 28.98 9.67 -11.84
C GLY A 639 29.09 10.92 -10.95
N ASP A 640 28.28 11.94 -11.22
CA ASP A 640 28.32 13.26 -10.56
C ASP A 640 27.34 13.37 -9.38
N VAL A 641 26.76 12.24 -8.91
CA VAL A 641 25.79 12.21 -7.82
C VAL A 641 26.35 12.86 -6.55
N VAL A 642 25.62 13.84 -6.03
CA VAL A 642 25.96 14.58 -4.79
C VAL A 642 25.70 13.69 -3.58
N LYS A 643 26.71 13.40 -2.77
CA LYS A 643 26.64 12.53 -1.60
C LYS A 643 26.89 13.25 -0.28
N THR A 644 26.51 14.53 -0.19
CA THR A 644 26.69 15.32 1.04
C THR A 644 25.68 14.97 2.13
N SER A 645 24.47 14.55 1.73
CA SER A 645 23.41 14.04 2.60
C SER A 645 22.44 13.17 1.77
N ALA A 646 21.65 12.33 2.43
CA ALA A 646 20.60 11.55 1.77
C ALA A 646 19.56 12.44 1.07
N GLN A 647 19.24 13.61 1.65
CA GLN A 647 18.34 14.58 1.02
C GLN A 647 18.94 15.13 -0.29
N ALA A 648 20.18 15.60 -0.25
CA ALA A 648 20.82 16.15 -1.45
C ALA A 648 20.99 15.10 -2.56
N GLU A 649 21.23 13.85 -2.18
CA GLU A 649 21.27 12.72 -3.12
C GLU A 649 19.89 12.49 -3.74
N ALA A 650 18.82 12.44 -2.95
CA ALA A 650 17.45 12.25 -3.43
C ALA A 650 16.98 13.39 -4.35
N ASP A 651 17.28 14.63 -3.99
CA ASP A 651 16.99 15.82 -4.81
C ASP A 651 17.71 15.75 -6.16
N TYR A 652 18.97 15.31 -6.17
CA TYR A 652 19.73 15.16 -7.42
C TYR A 652 19.15 14.04 -8.32
N TYR A 653 18.74 12.91 -7.74
CA TYR A 653 18.08 11.86 -8.50
C TYR A 653 16.76 12.34 -9.11
N HIS A 654 15.99 13.11 -8.37
CA HIS A 654 14.74 13.69 -8.85
C HIS A 654 14.96 14.75 -9.93
N ASP A 655 15.85 15.72 -9.67
CA ASP A 655 15.98 16.91 -10.50
C ASP A 655 16.83 16.72 -11.76
N VAL A 656 17.76 15.77 -11.72
CA VAL A 656 18.71 15.51 -12.82
C VAL A 656 18.46 14.14 -13.45
N ILE A 657 18.60 13.06 -12.68
CA ILE A 657 18.60 11.70 -13.22
C ILE A 657 17.25 11.34 -13.85
N LEU A 658 16.13 11.61 -13.16
CA LEU A 658 14.78 11.34 -13.71
C LEU A 658 14.51 12.12 -15.01
N LYS A 659 14.99 13.35 -15.13
CA LYS A 659 14.84 14.15 -16.37
C LYS A 659 15.64 13.56 -17.52
N ASP A 660 16.87 13.12 -17.26
CA ASP A 660 17.70 12.48 -18.27
C ASP A 660 17.12 11.12 -18.69
N MET A 661 16.57 10.35 -17.75
CA MET A 661 15.84 9.12 -18.04
C MET A 661 14.58 9.38 -18.89
N GLY A 662 13.86 10.48 -18.62
CA GLY A 662 12.67 10.89 -19.40
C GLY A 662 13.04 11.17 -20.86
N ALA A 663 14.08 11.96 -21.12
CA ALA A 663 14.56 12.26 -22.47
C ALA A 663 14.99 10.99 -23.21
N LEU A 664 15.72 10.10 -22.52
CA LEU A 664 16.16 8.82 -23.09
C LEU A 664 14.97 7.92 -23.45
N ARG A 665 13.92 7.90 -22.62
CA ARG A 665 12.70 7.14 -22.88
C ARG A 665 11.96 7.67 -24.11
N GLU A 666 11.73 8.99 -24.19
CA GLU A 666 11.03 9.60 -25.34
C GLU A 666 11.68 9.22 -26.67
N ALA A 667 12.99 9.33 -26.75
CA ALA A 667 13.73 8.95 -27.95
C ALA A 667 13.67 7.44 -28.23
N GLY A 668 13.69 6.60 -27.20
CA GLY A 668 13.58 5.14 -27.31
C GLY A 668 12.20 4.68 -27.78
N ASP A 669 11.15 5.27 -27.23
CA ASP A 669 9.77 4.97 -27.59
C ASP A 669 9.45 5.43 -29.04
N GLU A 670 10.02 6.56 -29.50
CA GLU A 670 9.93 6.98 -30.89
C GLU A 670 10.71 6.05 -31.84
N LEU A 671 11.87 5.55 -31.41
CA LEU A 671 12.61 4.54 -32.17
C LEU A 671 11.81 3.24 -32.30
N GLU A 672 11.18 2.76 -31.21
CA GLU A 672 10.36 1.54 -31.20
C GLU A 672 9.27 1.59 -32.27
N LYS A 673 8.58 2.74 -32.44
CA LYS A 673 7.54 2.94 -33.45
C LYS A 673 8.03 2.77 -34.89
N LEU A 674 9.30 3.01 -35.15
CA LEU A 674 9.94 2.90 -36.47
C LEU A 674 10.57 1.53 -36.75
N MET A 675 10.79 0.74 -35.70
CA MET A 675 11.44 -0.56 -35.82
C MET A 675 10.52 -1.61 -36.44
N GLY A 676 11.04 -2.40 -37.34
CA GLY A 676 10.30 -3.58 -37.85
C GLY A 676 10.16 -4.64 -36.75
N GLY A 677 8.98 -5.29 -36.66
CA GLY A 677 8.66 -6.20 -35.57
C GLY A 677 9.68 -7.31 -35.28
N LYS A 678 10.33 -7.86 -36.32
CA LYS A 678 11.38 -8.88 -36.12
C LYS A 678 12.69 -8.34 -35.51
N TYR A 679 12.85 -7.00 -35.46
CA TYR A 679 14.05 -6.34 -34.90
C TYR A 679 13.81 -5.78 -33.51
N LEU A 680 12.57 -5.84 -33.01
CA LEU A 680 12.26 -5.41 -31.65
C LEU A 680 12.98 -6.32 -30.65
N PRO A 681 13.83 -5.77 -29.76
CA PRO A 681 14.68 -6.60 -28.92
C PRO A 681 13.99 -7.14 -27.67
N TYR A 682 12.78 -6.65 -27.37
CA TYR A 682 11.96 -7.04 -26.22
C TYR A 682 10.47 -6.96 -26.55
N PRO A 683 9.57 -7.61 -25.77
CA PRO A 683 8.13 -7.52 -25.93
C PRO A 683 7.61 -6.09 -25.79
N THR A 684 6.74 -5.72 -26.71
CA THR A 684 6.06 -4.41 -26.75
C THR A 684 4.89 -4.34 -25.74
N TYR A 685 4.34 -3.16 -25.56
CA TYR A 685 3.10 -2.98 -24.77
C TYR A 685 1.93 -3.78 -25.34
N SER A 686 1.84 -3.94 -26.67
CA SER A 686 0.81 -4.80 -27.29
C SER A 686 0.90 -6.25 -26.79
N GLU A 687 2.10 -6.78 -26.64
CA GLU A 687 2.32 -8.16 -26.18
C GLU A 687 2.14 -8.29 -24.65
N LEU A 688 2.57 -7.29 -23.89
CA LEU A 688 2.48 -7.31 -22.43
C LEU A 688 1.05 -7.08 -21.93
N LEU A 689 0.34 -6.09 -22.49
CA LEU A 689 -0.99 -5.70 -22.02
C LEU A 689 -2.12 -6.56 -22.60
N PHE A 690 -1.91 -7.13 -23.80
CA PHE A 690 -2.93 -7.90 -24.51
C PHE A 690 -2.56 -9.38 -24.71
N GLY A 691 -1.39 -9.83 -24.29
CA GLY A 691 -0.88 -11.19 -24.51
C GLY A 691 -1.48 -12.28 -23.60
N VAL A 692 -2.22 -11.94 -22.57
CA VAL A 692 -2.88 -12.92 -21.67
C VAL A 692 -4.27 -13.23 -22.18
N TYR A 693 -4.56 -14.51 -22.44
CA TYR A 693 -5.83 -15.01 -22.97
C TYR A 693 -6.49 -16.01 -21.99
#